data_c271021083334cca78f176d5efa39fe7
#
_entry.id   c271021083334cca78f176d5efa39fe7
#
_cell.length_a   1.000
_cell.length_b   1.000
_cell.length_c   1.000
_cell.angle_alpha   90.00
_cell.angle_beta   90.00
_cell.angle_gamma   90.00
#
_symmetry.space_group_name_H-M   'P 1'
#
loop_
_entity.id
_entity.type
_entity.pdbx_description
1 polymer ?
#
loop_
_entity_poly.entity_id
_entity_poly.type
_entity_poly.pdbx_seq_one_letter_code
_entity_poly.pdbx_strand_id
1 'polypeptide(L)'
;YSGIGILKTNSDGSNWKNVGLHDSHHIGKILVNPNDGDHIIVGVTGHLYSNNETRGVYVSDNGGETWNKTLYLNQRTGIIDMSHTPGDFNVIYATSWEKDRKAWNFDEDGVSSGIYKSLDAGLTWDLITTDKSGFPRGEGVGRIGIAVFDKNIIYAVHDSQFFRKETSIKKQSNELTKESFESMSVKQFNRIKSKDLNKFLRTNRFPAEYTAKSVKSDINKNKINPTDLYKYLVDANSVMFDTPIIGAEIYRSDNGGKNWYKTHKTHLDGLYNTYGYYFGKVHVDPNDSNKIYTYGVPIITSDDGGKTFYRIGKENVHADHHDLWINPNKRGHLIDGNDGGVNITYDDGENWIKNNSTEVGQFYSINVDYQKPYNVYGGLQDNGVWMGPHNSSENKRWEMTGSYPWNEILGGDGMEIQIDKNQPNIVYTGYQFGSYFRLDLDKNKRTFIKPRHKLGESPYRFNWQTPILLSSHNQDILYLGSNILHRSFNGGDNWQNISPDLTKGGKPGNVPYGTITTISESENKFGLIYIGTDDGLIQVTKNGGSSWSRISDNLPQDLWVSKVYASTHDEGTVFVSMNGYRWDDFTPYVYMSQDYGESWNPINSNLPFSPVNVIIEDNINKEILYVGNDHGVYISLDKGKKWEPFDNGLNSVAVHDLVI
;
A
#
# COMPACT_ATOMS: atom_id res chain seq x y z
N TYR A 1 -3.18 -6.27 -7.45
CA TYR A 1 -3.55 -7.52 -8.13
C TYR A 1 -3.28 -7.37 -9.62
N SER A 2 -2.96 -8.48 -10.32
CA SER A 2 -2.85 -8.49 -11.76
C SER A 2 -4.24 -8.46 -12.40
N GLY A 3 -4.42 -7.63 -13.42
CA GLY A 3 -5.61 -7.65 -14.27
C GLY A 3 -5.59 -8.84 -15.24
N ILE A 4 -6.74 -9.11 -15.83
CA ILE A 4 -6.97 -10.25 -16.77
C ILE A 4 -7.16 -9.78 -18.22
N GLY A 5 -6.78 -8.54 -18.53
CA GLY A 5 -6.97 -7.92 -19.85
C GLY A 5 -8.19 -7.01 -19.91
N ILE A 6 -8.76 -6.86 -21.11
CA ILE A 6 -9.88 -5.95 -21.39
C ILE A 6 -11.20 -6.70 -21.28
N LEU A 7 -12.12 -6.16 -20.48
CA LEU A 7 -13.50 -6.63 -20.41
C LEU A 7 -14.42 -5.67 -21.19
N LYS A 8 -15.29 -6.20 -22.02
CA LYS A 8 -16.29 -5.47 -22.81
C LYS A 8 -17.71 -5.98 -22.49
N THR A 9 -18.66 -5.07 -22.34
CA THR A 9 -20.08 -5.40 -22.23
C THR A 9 -20.89 -4.69 -23.32
N ASN A 10 -21.93 -5.34 -23.79
CA ASN A 10 -22.96 -4.78 -24.69
C ASN A 10 -24.35 -4.77 -24.02
N SER A 11 -24.42 -5.02 -22.70
CA SER A 11 -25.69 -5.27 -21.98
C SER A 11 -25.72 -4.57 -20.63
N ASP A 12 -25.33 -3.29 -20.58
CA ASP A 12 -25.34 -2.44 -19.37
C ASP A 12 -24.66 -3.09 -18.15
N GLY A 13 -23.60 -3.89 -18.40
CA GLY A 13 -22.85 -4.55 -17.35
C GLY A 13 -23.39 -5.91 -16.90
N SER A 14 -24.50 -6.38 -17.45
CA SER A 14 -25.09 -7.68 -17.07
C SER A 14 -24.28 -8.89 -17.60
N ASN A 15 -23.55 -8.72 -18.70
CA ASN A 15 -22.67 -9.73 -19.26
C ASN A 15 -21.36 -9.10 -19.74
N TRP A 16 -20.24 -9.73 -19.38
CA TRP A 16 -18.91 -9.28 -19.74
C TRP A 16 -18.17 -10.32 -20.56
N LYS A 17 -17.50 -9.88 -21.62
CA LYS A 17 -16.63 -10.70 -22.45
C LYS A 17 -15.20 -10.17 -22.34
N ASN A 18 -14.23 -11.05 -22.10
CA ASN A 18 -12.83 -10.70 -22.23
C ASN A 18 -12.48 -10.60 -23.73
N VAL A 19 -11.90 -9.47 -24.13
CA VAL A 19 -11.58 -9.14 -25.52
C VAL A 19 -10.07 -9.01 -25.76
N GLY A 20 -9.25 -9.68 -24.95
CA GLY A 20 -7.80 -9.82 -25.15
C GLY A 20 -6.93 -9.05 -24.17
N LEU A 21 -5.65 -8.97 -24.50
CA LEU A 21 -4.58 -8.42 -23.66
C LEU A 21 -4.49 -9.11 -22.28
N HIS A 22 -4.72 -10.42 -22.23
CA HIS A 22 -4.80 -11.21 -20.99
C HIS A 22 -3.54 -11.06 -20.11
N ASP A 23 -2.37 -10.96 -20.71
CA ASP A 23 -1.07 -10.85 -20.03
C ASP A 23 -0.64 -9.39 -19.81
N SER A 24 -1.55 -8.42 -19.98
CA SER A 24 -1.22 -7.00 -19.79
C SER A 24 -1.05 -6.61 -18.32
N HIS A 25 -1.60 -7.37 -17.41
CA HIS A 25 -1.73 -7.10 -15.95
C HIS A 25 -2.33 -5.73 -15.65
N HIS A 26 -1.58 -4.64 -15.89
CA HIS A 26 -2.02 -3.29 -15.54
C HIS A 26 -2.22 -2.44 -16.79
N ILE A 27 -3.42 -1.89 -16.93
CA ILE A 27 -3.82 -0.98 -17.98
C ILE A 27 -3.92 0.43 -17.40
N GLY A 28 -3.16 1.36 -17.98
CA GLY A 28 -3.14 2.76 -17.53
C GLY A 28 -4.34 3.56 -18.04
N LYS A 29 -4.70 3.38 -19.32
CA LYS A 29 -5.79 4.13 -19.94
C LYS A 29 -6.40 3.37 -21.12
N ILE A 30 -7.71 3.52 -21.31
CA ILE A 30 -8.45 3.07 -22.49
C ILE A 30 -9.08 4.29 -23.14
N LEU A 31 -8.90 4.45 -24.45
CA LEU A 31 -9.61 5.44 -25.26
C LEU A 31 -10.45 4.71 -26.30
N VAL A 32 -11.71 5.07 -26.40
CA VAL A 32 -12.63 4.57 -27.44
C VAL A 32 -12.93 5.75 -28.36
N ASN A 33 -12.83 5.54 -29.67
CA ASN A 33 -13.17 6.57 -30.64
C ASN A 33 -14.68 6.90 -30.55
N PRO A 34 -15.05 8.15 -30.25
CA PRO A 34 -16.46 8.53 -30.07
C PRO A 34 -17.31 8.38 -31.35
N ASN A 35 -16.67 8.29 -32.53
CA ASN A 35 -17.32 8.13 -33.82
C ASN A 35 -17.27 6.70 -34.36
N ASP A 36 -16.45 5.83 -33.76
CA ASP A 36 -16.25 4.43 -34.15
C ASP A 36 -15.88 3.60 -32.93
N GLY A 37 -16.86 2.95 -32.31
CA GLY A 37 -16.68 2.16 -31.09
C GLY A 37 -15.83 0.91 -31.27
N ASP A 38 -15.49 0.50 -32.51
CA ASP A 38 -14.60 -0.61 -32.80
C ASP A 38 -13.11 -0.18 -32.83
N HIS A 39 -12.85 1.12 -32.99
CA HIS A 39 -11.50 1.68 -32.88
C HIS A 39 -11.17 2.03 -31.42
N ILE A 40 -10.31 1.20 -30.79
CA ILE A 40 -9.97 1.27 -29.38
C ILE A 40 -8.44 1.36 -29.22
N ILE A 41 -7.99 2.25 -28.33
CA ILE A 41 -6.57 2.42 -28.00
C ILE A 41 -6.35 2.16 -26.53
N VAL A 42 -5.36 1.35 -26.20
CA VAL A 42 -5.06 0.92 -24.83
C VAL A 42 -3.62 1.21 -24.48
N GLY A 43 -3.40 1.98 -23.42
CA GLY A 43 -2.10 2.17 -22.79
C GLY A 43 -1.86 1.09 -21.74
N VAL A 44 -0.88 0.22 -21.99
CA VAL A 44 -0.53 -0.88 -21.08
C VAL A 44 0.70 -0.51 -20.27
N THR A 45 0.53 -0.50 -18.93
CA THR A 45 1.61 -0.30 -17.97
C THR A 45 2.43 -1.58 -17.78
N GLY A 46 1.82 -2.76 -18.01
CA GLY A 46 2.44 -4.08 -17.93
C GLY A 46 2.53 -4.62 -16.51
N HIS A 47 3.34 -5.64 -16.31
CA HIS A 47 3.54 -6.28 -15.01
C HIS A 47 4.15 -5.31 -13.99
N LEU A 48 3.72 -5.44 -12.73
CA LEU A 48 4.17 -4.52 -11.68
C LEU A 48 5.60 -4.86 -11.22
N TYR A 49 5.89 -6.14 -11.04
CA TYR A 49 7.10 -6.62 -10.36
C TYR A 49 8.17 -7.19 -11.32
N SER A 50 7.89 -7.31 -12.60
CA SER A 50 8.85 -7.83 -13.58
C SER A 50 9.01 -6.93 -14.80
N ASN A 51 10.14 -7.11 -15.46
CA ASN A 51 10.36 -6.59 -16.81
C ASN A 51 9.61 -7.46 -17.80
N ASN A 52 8.87 -6.85 -18.75
CA ASN A 52 8.06 -7.59 -19.69
C ASN A 52 7.84 -6.83 -20.99
N GLU A 53 7.48 -7.56 -22.05
CA GLU A 53 7.23 -7.00 -23.37
C GLU A 53 5.77 -6.62 -23.62
N THR A 54 4.86 -6.85 -22.67
CA THR A 54 3.44 -6.50 -22.82
C THR A 54 3.17 -5.00 -22.72
N ARG A 55 4.14 -4.23 -22.26
CA ARG A 55 4.08 -2.76 -22.10
C ARG A 55 3.93 -2.06 -23.46
N GLY A 56 3.25 -0.92 -23.47
CA GLY A 56 3.15 -0.07 -24.67
C GLY A 56 1.74 0.39 -25.00
N VAL A 57 1.53 0.86 -26.23
CA VAL A 57 0.21 1.19 -26.77
C VAL A 57 -0.25 0.08 -27.70
N TYR A 58 -1.52 -0.30 -27.57
CA TYR A 58 -2.20 -1.25 -28.43
C TYR A 58 -3.42 -0.61 -29.06
N VAL A 59 -3.64 -0.91 -30.35
CA VAL A 59 -4.79 -0.45 -31.13
C VAL A 59 -5.58 -1.65 -31.63
N SER A 60 -6.89 -1.55 -31.54
CA SER A 60 -7.85 -2.47 -32.18
C SER A 60 -8.76 -1.67 -33.08
N ASP A 61 -9.05 -2.18 -34.28
CA ASP A 61 -10.00 -1.63 -35.25
C ASP A 61 -11.25 -2.53 -35.41
N ASN A 62 -11.43 -3.50 -34.51
CA ASN A 62 -12.53 -4.49 -34.57
C ASN A 62 -13.11 -4.78 -33.19
N GLY A 63 -13.19 -3.75 -32.33
CA GLY A 63 -13.85 -3.82 -31.03
C GLY A 63 -13.15 -4.72 -30.01
N GLY A 64 -11.83 -4.95 -30.19
CA GLY A 64 -11.00 -5.74 -29.29
C GLY A 64 -10.83 -7.21 -29.71
N GLU A 65 -11.28 -7.62 -30.91
CA GLU A 65 -11.06 -8.99 -31.39
C GLU A 65 -9.59 -9.26 -31.71
N THR A 66 -8.87 -8.25 -32.22
CA THR A 66 -7.42 -8.29 -32.44
C THR A 66 -6.75 -7.00 -32.00
N TRP A 67 -5.48 -7.09 -31.60
CA TRP A 67 -4.69 -5.99 -31.08
C TRP A 67 -3.35 -5.87 -31.78
N ASN A 68 -3.01 -4.66 -32.23
CA ASN A 68 -1.71 -4.32 -32.79
C ASN A 68 -0.95 -3.43 -31.82
N LYS A 69 0.28 -3.81 -31.45
CA LYS A 69 1.15 -2.97 -30.63
C LYS A 69 1.78 -1.89 -31.51
N THR A 70 1.46 -0.63 -31.26
CA THR A 70 1.88 0.53 -32.08
C THR A 70 2.98 1.36 -31.43
N LEU A 71 3.16 1.27 -30.09
CA LEU A 71 4.29 1.87 -29.40
C LEU A 71 4.87 0.88 -28.38
N TYR A 72 6.16 0.64 -28.48
CA TYR A 72 6.94 -0.11 -27.50
C TYR A 72 8.27 0.59 -27.27
N LEU A 73 8.67 0.82 -26.03
CA LEU A 73 9.90 1.51 -25.68
C LEU A 73 10.97 0.53 -25.18
N ASN A 74 10.69 -0.13 -24.08
CA ASN A 74 11.54 -1.17 -23.49
C ASN A 74 10.74 -1.98 -22.45
N GLN A 75 11.36 -2.99 -21.87
CA GLN A 75 10.72 -3.89 -20.89
C GLN A 75 10.39 -3.24 -19.53
N ARG A 76 10.88 -2.03 -19.24
CA ARG A 76 10.63 -1.30 -17.97
C ARG A 76 9.61 -0.19 -18.12
N THR A 77 9.31 0.25 -19.37
CA THR A 77 8.52 1.45 -19.64
C THR A 77 7.16 1.12 -20.21
N GLY A 78 6.12 1.41 -19.46
CA GLY A 78 4.72 1.26 -19.91
C GLY A 78 4.06 2.60 -20.20
N ILE A 79 2.78 2.54 -20.64
CA ILE A 79 1.95 3.73 -20.89
C ILE A 79 0.94 3.86 -19.74
N ILE A 80 0.99 4.99 -19.02
CA ILE A 80 0.22 5.19 -17.80
C ILE A 80 -0.99 6.10 -17.99
N ASP A 81 -0.94 7.06 -18.92
CA ASP A 81 -2.06 7.93 -19.22
C ASP A 81 -2.12 8.29 -20.71
N MET A 82 -3.31 8.61 -21.19
CA MET A 82 -3.56 9.04 -22.57
C MET A 82 -4.73 10.00 -22.65
N SER A 83 -4.69 10.94 -23.58
CA SER A 83 -5.79 11.84 -23.88
C SER A 83 -5.81 12.18 -25.37
N HIS A 84 -6.99 12.34 -25.94
CA HIS A 84 -7.15 12.78 -27.32
C HIS A 84 -7.57 14.26 -27.39
N THR A 85 -7.34 14.91 -28.53
CA THR A 85 -7.85 16.25 -28.76
C THR A 85 -9.37 16.22 -28.91
N PRO A 86 -10.12 17.01 -28.12
CA PRO A 86 -11.57 17.10 -28.27
C PRO A 86 -11.99 17.42 -29.69
N GLY A 87 -12.88 16.61 -30.26
CA GLY A 87 -13.35 16.73 -31.65
C GLY A 87 -12.43 16.18 -32.74
N ASP A 88 -11.21 15.74 -32.39
CA ASP A 88 -10.26 15.13 -33.34
C ASP A 88 -9.53 13.94 -32.70
N PHE A 89 -10.07 12.75 -32.91
CA PHE A 89 -9.49 11.51 -32.37
C PHE A 89 -8.20 11.06 -33.10
N ASN A 90 -7.82 11.69 -34.22
CA ASN A 90 -6.53 11.40 -34.85
C ASN A 90 -5.37 11.92 -34.02
N VAL A 91 -5.58 12.99 -33.23
CA VAL A 91 -4.53 13.61 -32.43
C VAL A 91 -4.61 13.12 -30.99
N ILE A 92 -3.68 12.24 -30.61
CA ILE A 92 -3.62 11.59 -29.30
C ILE A 92 -2.27 11.85 -28.65
N TYR A 93 -2.30 11.99 -27.33
CA TYR A 93 -1.12 12.09 -26.49
C TYR A 93 -1.07 10.89 -25.54
N ALA A 94 0.10 10.29 -25.39
CA ALA A 94 0.36 9.18 -24.48
C ALA A 94 1.56 9.50 -23.58
N THR A 95 1.46 9.17 -22.31
CA THR A 95 2.55 9.38 -21.33
C THR A 95 3.17 8.04 -20.98
N SER A 96 4.48 7.94 -21.19
CA SER A 96 5.27 6.78 -20.78
C SER A 96 5.78 6.96 -19.36
N TRP A 97 5.90 5.84 -18.65
CA TRP A 97 6.42 5.78 -17.30
C TRP A 97 7.39 4.59 -17.16
N GLU A 98 8.66 4.90 -16.93
CA GLU A 98 9.68 3.92 -16.60
C GLU A 98 9.64 3.63 -15.10
N LYS A 99 9.58 2.35 -14.74
CA LYS A 99 9.58 1.89 -13.36
C LYS A 99 10.20 0.51 -13.21
N ASP A 100 10.79 0.25 -12.05
CA ASP A 100 11.20 -1.09 -11.63
C ASP A 100 10.79 -1.33 -10.17
N ARG A 101 9.96 -2.35 -9.92
CA ARG A 101 9.48 -2.69 -8.59
C ARG A 101 9.93 -4.08 -8.19
N LYS A 102 10.47 -4.17 -6.99
CA LYS A 102 10.83 -5.39 -6.28
C LYS A 102 10.10 -5.42 -4.94
N ALA A 103 10.10 -6.56 -4.28
CA ALA A 103 9.54 -6.66 -2.93
C ALA A 103 10.22 -5.74 -1.91
N TRP A 104 11.46 -5.32 -2.18
CA TRP A 104 12.31 -4.49 -1.29
C TRP A 104 12.68 -3.12 -1.84
N ASN A 105 12.36 -2.83 -3.11
CA ASN A 105 12.73 -1.55 -3.74
C ASN A 105 11.71 -1.15 -4.79
N PHE A 106 11.49 0.14 -4.95
CA PHE A 106 10.71 0.70 -6.02
C PHE A 106 11.42 1.92 -6.61
N ASP A 107 11.88 1.77 -7.86
CA ASP A 107 12.35 2.86 -8.70
C ASP A 107 11.15 3.31 -9.55
N GLU A 108 10.72 4.56 -9.37
CA GLU A 108 9.48 5.10 -9.92
C GLU A 108 9.71 6.17 -11.00
N ASP A 109 10.93 6.30 -11.48
CA ASP A 109 11.36 7.27 -12.47
C ASP A 109 12.35 6.68 -13.45
N GLY A 110 12.58 7.36 -14.58
CA GLY A 110 13.61 6.95 -15.53
C GLY A 110 13.64 7.74 -16.82
N VAL A 111 14.71 7.54 -17.57
CA VAL A 111 15.04 8.30 -18.80
C VAL A 111 14.04 8.13 -19.94
N SER A 112 13.29 7.03 -19.94
CA SER A 112 12.28 6.71 -20.97
C SER A 112 10.89 7.23 -20.62
N SER A 113 10.73 7.90 -19.47
CA SER A 113 9.50 8.61 -19.14
C SER A 113 9.36 9.89 -19.98
N GLY A 114 8.20 10.11 -20.59
CA GLY A 114 7.98 11.24 -21.46
C GLY A 114 6.59 11.30 -22.09
N ILE A 115 6.36 12.25 -22.97
CA ILE A 115 5.07 12.44 -23.67
C ILE A 115 5.26 12.17 -25.15
N TYR A 116 4.44 11.27 -25.69
CA TYR A 116 4.36 10.91 -27.10
C TYR A 116 3.10 11.47 -27.72
N LYS A 117 3.17 11.78 -29.01
CA LYS A 117 2.05 12.29 -29.80
C LYS A 117 1.85 11.44 -31.03
N SER A 118 0.60 11.09 -31.31
CA SER A 118 0.14 10.52 -32.56
C SER A 118 -0.67 11.54 -33.33
N LEU A 119 -0.63 11.49 -34.67
CA LEU A 119 -1.43 12.30 -35.60
C LEU A 119 -2.31 11.40 -36.52
N ASP A 120 -2.34 10.13 -36.27
CA ASP A 120 -2.97 9.08 -37.09
C ASP A 120 -3.76 8.06 -36.25
N ALA A 121 -4.47 8.57 -35.23
CA ALA A 121 -5.32 7.76 -34.34
C ALA A 121 -4.55 6.61 -33.64
N GLY A 122 -3.31 6.86 -33.23
CA GLY A 122 -2.52 5.94 -32.44
C GLY A 122 -1.71 4.90 -33.24
N LEU A 123 -1.62 5.03 -34.54
CA LEU A 123 -0.85 4.09 -35.38
C LEU A 123 0.65 4.36 -35.33
N THR A 124 1.06 5.64 -35.29
CA THR A 124 2.47 6.03 -35.14
C THR A 124 2.63 7.10 -34.06
N TRP A 125 3.83 7.18 -33.47
CA TRP A 125 4.09 8.01 -32.28
C TRP A 125 5.43 8.72 -32.35
N ASP A 126 5.42 10.03 -32.07
CA ASP A 126 6.60 10.86 -31.94
C ASP A 126 6.80 11.33 -30.49
N LEU A 127 8.02 11.22 -29.96
CA LEU A 127 8.39 11.79 -28.66
C LEU A 127 8.42 13.32 -28.75
N ILE A 128 7.57 14.02 -27.99
CA ILE A 128 7.48 15.48 -28.00
C ILE A 128 8.19 16.14 -26.82
N THR A 129 8.53 15.42 -25.77
CA THR A 129 9.36 15.92 -24.65
C THR A 129 10.84 15.76 -24.98
N THR A 130 11.35 16.62 -25.87
CA THR A 130 12.76 16.68 -26.29
C THR A 130 13.56 17.65 -25.41
N ASP A 131 14.89 17.67 -25.52
CA ASP A 131 15.75 18.62 -24.76
C ASP A 131 15.42 20.10 -25.01
N LYS A 132 14.77 20.39 -26.12
CA LYS A 132 14.36 21.76 -26.49
C LYS A 132 12.89 22.07 -26.16
N SER A 133 12.15 21.09 -25.68
CA SER A 133 10.71 21.24 -25.43
C SER A 133 10.38 22.07 -24.18
N GLY A 134 11.32 22.18 -23.24
CA GLY A 134 11.08 22.81 -21.94
C GLY A 134 10.42 21.92 -20.89
N PHE A 135 10.10 20.66 -21.23
CA PHE A 135 9.64 19.64 -20.26
C PHE A 135 10.85 18.91 -19.65
N PRO A 136 10.80 18.48 -18.38
CA PRO A 136 11.88 17.71 -17.74
C PRO A 136 12.22 16.42 -18.48
N ARG A 137 13.48 16.01 -18.39
CA ARG A 137 13.98 14.75 -18.96
C ARG A 137 15.06 14.12 -18.08
N GLY A 138 15.27 12.83 -18.28
CA GLY A 138 16.31 12.06 -17.60
C GLY A 138 15.80 11.33 -16.36
N GLU A 139 16.75 10.82 -15.58
CA GLU A 139 16.47 10.25 -14.26
C GLU A 139 15.81 11.34 -13.39
N GLY A 140 14.82 10.96 -12.59
CA GLY A 140 13.97 11.87 -11.81
C GLY A 140 12.65 12.23 -12.51
N VAL A 141 12.41 11.78 -13.76
CA VAL A 141 11.10 11.93 -14.42
C VAL A 141 10.25 10.71 -14.09
N GLY A 142 9.34 10.89 -13.16
CA GLY A 142 8.38 9.87 -12.72
C GLY A 142 7.11 9.81 -13.58
N ARG A 143 6.00 9.50 -12.95
CA ARG A 143 4.70 9.39 -13.61
C ARG A 143 4.24 10.75 -14.18
N ILE A 144 3.63 10.72 -15.38
CA ILE A 144 3.08 11.92 -16.04
C ILE A 144 1.60 11.66 -16.33
N GLY A 145 0.73 12.57 -15.87
CA GLY A 145 -0.66 12.66 -16.30
C GLY A 145 -0.86 13.75 -17.33
N ILE A 146 -1.87 13.62 -18.21
CA ILE A 146 -2.08 14.54 -19.32
C ILE A 146 -3.56 14.90 -19.49
N ALA A 147 -3.83 16.20 -19.75
CA ALA A 147 -5.15 16.71 -20.09
C ALA A 147 -5.06 17.64 -21.32
N VAL A 148 -5.93 17.40 -22.29
CA VAL A 148 -5.97 18.16 -23.54
C VAL A 148 -7.25 19.01 -23.56
N PHE A 149 -7.10 20.35 -23.62
CA PHE A 149 -8.23 21.26 -23.78
C PHE A 149 -8.64 21.39 -25.24
N ASP A 150 -7.65 21.67 -26.10
CA ASP A 150 -7.81 21.77 -27.55
C ASP A 150 -6.51 21.39 -28.27
N LYS A 151 -6.44 21.59 -29.58
CA LYS A 151 -5.26 21.31 -30.40
C LYS A 151 -3.98 22.07 -29.99
N ASN A 152 -4.09 23.13 -29.19
CA ASN A 152 -2.98 23.99 -28.79
C ASN A 152 -2.69 23.86 -27.29
N ILE A 153 -3.74 23.87 -26.44
CA ILE A 153 -3.61 23.95 -24.99
C ILE A 153 -3.66 22.57 -24.36
N ILE A 154 -2.55 22.22 -23.72
CA ILE A 154 -2.36 20.92 -23.07
C ILE A 154 -1.73 21.14 -21.70
N TYR A 155 -2.19 20.42 -20.71
CA TYR A 155 -1.59 20.35 -19.39
C TYR A 155 -0.98 18.99 -19.14
N ALA A 156 0.12 18.98 -18.40
CA ALA A 156 0.72 17.76 -17.87
C ALA A 156 1.07 17.96 -16.39
N VAL A 157 0.77 16.97 -15.56
CA VAL A 157 1.31 16.87 -14.21
C VAL A 157 2.47 15.88 -14.23
N HIS A 158 3.56 16.26 -13.61
CA HIS A 158 4.78 15.47 -13.51
C HIS A 158 5.06 15.15 -12.04
N ASP A 159 5.17 13.86 -11.71
CA ASP A 159 5.71 13.41 -10.44
C ASP A 159 7.24 13.47 -10.51
N SER A 160 7.79 14.53 -9.92
CA SER A 160 9.21 14.85 -10.00
C SER A 160 9.98 14.22 -8.84
N GLN A 161 10.79 13.22 -9.14
CA GLN A 161 11.68 12.55 -8.20
C GLN A 161 13.02 13.28 -8.05
N PHE A 162 13.22 14.42 -8.74
CA PHE A 162 14.39 15.25 -8.52
C PHE A 162 14.43 15.81 -7.10
N PHE A 163 15.61 15.80 -6.49
CA PHE A 163 15.81 16.39 -5.17
C PHE A 163 15.69 17.91 -5.20
N ARG A 164 15.05 18.46 -4.17
CA ARG A 164 15.02 19.90 -3.95
C ARG A 164 16.45 20.40 -3.69
N LYS A 165 16.84 21.47 -4.38
CA LYS A 165 18.07 22.17 -4.06
C LYS A 165 17.96 22.72 -2.64
N GLU A 166 18.94 22.43 -1.77
CA GLU A 166 18.97 23.01 -0.43
C GLU A 166 18.89 24.54 -0.56
N THR A 167 17.75 25.12 -0.28
CA THR A 167 17.69 26.54 0.00
C THR A 167 18.26 26.73 1.39
N SER A 168 19.37 27.42 1.49
CA SER A 168 20.13 27.72 2.70
C SER A 168 19.39 28.60 3.73
N ILE A 169 18.06 28.53 3.77
CA ILE A 169 17.22 29.17 4.76
C ILE A 169 16.63 28.08 5.66
N LYS A 170 17.50 27.28 6.31
CA LYS A 170 17.11 26.72 7.60
C LYS A 170 16.98 27.92 8.53
N LYS A 171 15.74 28.36 8.82
CA LYS A 171 15.51 29.17 10.02
C LYS A 171 16.23 28.43 11.15
N GLN A 172 17.30 29.04 11.69
CA GLN A 172 17.95 28.56 12.90
C GLN A 172 16.90 28.62 14.03
N SER A 173 16.11 27.55 14.14
CA SER A 173 15.44 27.31 15.41
C SER A 173 16.57 26.88 16.36
N ASN A 174 16.73 27.56 17.50
CA ASN A 174 17.65 27.15 18.56
C ASN A 174 17.23 25.81 19.19
N GLU A 175 16.27 25.11 18.62
CA GLU A 175 15.70 23.87 19.14
C GLU A 175 16.28 22.66 18.40
N LEU A 176 16.69 21.66 19.13
CA LEU A 176 17.24 20.42 18.57
C LEU A 176 16.11 19.63 17.88
N THR A 177 16.34 19.29 16.61
CA THR A 177 15.50 18.39 15.82
C THR A 177 16.26 17.10 15.53
N LYS A 178 15.59 16.07 14.97
CA LYS A 178 16.28 14.81 14.59
C LYS A 178 17.39 15.08 13.55
N GLU A 179 17.15 15.95 12.59
CA GLU A 179 18.11 16.33 11.53
C GLU A 179 19.38 16.99 12.11
N SER A 180 19.27 17.61 13.28
CA SER A 180 20.43 18.18 13.97
C SER A 180 21.52 17.13 14.24
N PHE A 181 21.15 15.86 14.33
CA PHE A 181 22.07 14.75 14.65
C PHE A 181 22.54 13.96 13.43
N GLU A 182 21.98 14.18 12.24
CA GLU A 182 22.25 13.40 11.02
C GLU A 182 23.73 13.36 10.63
N SER A 183 24.44 14.49 10.78
CA SER A 183 25.86 14.63 10.48
C SER A 183 26.67 15.27 11.61
N MET A 184 26.14 15.23 12.84
CA MET A 184 26.77 15.88 13.98
C MET A 184 28.01 15.17 14.45
N SER A 185 29.10 15.91 14.56
CA SER A 185 30.35 15.40 15.18
C SER A 185 30.26 15.32 16.71
N VAL A 186 31.06 14.44 17.34
CA VAL A 186 31.15 14.32 18.80
C VAL A 186 31.52 15.66 19.45
N LYS A 187 32.37 16.47 18.81
CA LYS A 187 32.77 17.81 19.30
C LYS A 187 31.57 18.77 19.34
N GLN A 188 30.73 18.75 18.34
CA GLN A 188 29.49 19.57 18.27
C GLN A 188 28.49 19.08 19.32
N PHE A 189 28.28 17.77 19.41
CA PHE A 189 27.37 17.13 20.37
C PHE A 189 27.70 17.51 21.83
N ASN A 190 28.96 17.47 22.18
CA ASN A 190 29.41 17.80 23.56
C ASN A 190 29.12 19.25 23.96
N ARG A 191 28.92 20.17 23.00
CA ARG A 191 28.53 21.58 23.27
C ARG A 191 27.04 21.74 23.59
N ILE A 192 26.21 20.73 23.30
CA ILE A 192 24.75 20.77 23.59
C ILE A 192 24.57 20.83 25.10
N LYS A 193 23.73 21.78 25.56
CA LYS A 193 23.39 21.88 26.99
C LYS A 193 22.55 20.66 27.41
N SER A 194 22.81 20.11 28.57
CA SER A 194 22.09 18.93 29.09
C SER A 194 20.58 19.15 29.18
N LYS A 195 20.14 20.38 29.45
CA LYS A 195 18.72 20.75 29.48
C LYS A 195 18.06 20.55 28.11
N ASP A 196 18.71 21.01 27.05
CA ASP A 196 18.18 20.97 25.68
C ASP A 196 18.16 19.53 25.14
N LEU A 197 19.24 18.77 25.43
CA LEU A 197 19.28 17.34 25.08
C LEU A 197 18.20 16.54 25.83
N ASN A 198 18.00 16.77 27.13
CA ASN A 198 16.92 16.12 27.89
C ASN A 198 15.53 16.51 27.37
N LYS A 199 15.34 17.76 26.92
CA LYS A 199 14.11 18.19 26.26
C LYS A 199 13.90 17.40 24.99
N PHE A 200 14.91 17.32 24.11
CA PHE A 200 14.87 16.55 22.87
C PHE A 200 14.51 15.08 23.09
N LEU A 201 15.22 14.40 24.00
CA LEU A 201 14.99 12.99 24.32
C LEU A 201 13.54 12.74 24.80
N ARG A 202 13.00 13.59 25.66
CA ARG A 202 11.62 13.48 26.17
C ARG A 202 10.58 13.77 25.08
N THR A 203 10.78 14.83 24.30
CA THR A 203 9.86 15.21 23.21
C THR A 203 9.77 14.10 22.17
N ASN A 204 10.88 13.42 21.89
CA ASN A 204 10.93 12.31 20.93
C ASN A 204 10.71 10.93 21.59
N ARG A 205 10.20 10.89 22.83
CA ARG A 205 9.79 9.66 23.53
C ARG A 205 10.89 8.61 23.65
N PHE A 206 12.15 9.03 23.84
CA PHE A 206 13.20 8.08 24.21
C PHE A 206 12.90 7.42 25.54
N PRO A 207 13.21 6.13 25.73
CA PRO A 207 13.12 5.46 27.03
C PRO A 207 13.78 6.24 28.16
N ALA A 208 13.26 6.13 29.38
CA ALA A 208 13.67 6.94 30.53
C ALA A 208 15.15 6.76 30.91
N GLU A 209 15.77 5.64 30.57
CA GLU A 209 17.19 5.37 30.75
C GLU A 209 18.10 6.28 29.93
N TYR A 210 17.61 6.80 28.79
CA TYR A 210 18.36 7.74 27.94
C TYR A 210 18.19 9.17 28.47
N THR A 211 19.13 9.56 29.30
CA THR A 211 19.27 10.94 29.80
C THR A 211 20.43 11.63 29.09
N ALA A 212 20.49 12.96 29.14
CA ALA A 212 21.64 13.71 28.64
C ALA A 212 22.97 13.23 29.27
N LYS A 213 22.94 12.79 30.54
CA LYS A 213 24.11 12.27 31.24
C LYS A 213 24.53 10.90 30.69
N SER A 214 23.58 9.95 30.53
CA SER A 214 23.89 8.61 30.00
C SER A 214 24.33 8.68 28.56
N VAL A 215 23.59 9.40 27.70
CA VAL A 215 23.92 9.52 26.26
C VAL A 215 25.27 10.20 26.03
N LYS A 216 25.58 11.29 26.73
CA LYS A 216 26.93 11.92 26.67
C LYS A 216 28.03 11.00 27.16
N SER A 217 27.80 10.23 28.22
CA SER A 217 28.75 9.24 28.69
C SER A 217 29.06 8.16 27.65
N ASP A 218 28.01 7.63 27.00
CA ASP A 218 28.14 6.55 26.04
C ASP A 218 28.81 7.02 24.73
N ILE A 219 28.51 8.25 24.29
CA ILE A 219 29.21 8.87 23.14
C ILE A 219 30.70 9.10 23.46
N ASN A 220 31.02 9.61 24.64
CA ASN A 220 32.43 9.85 25.04
C ASN A 220 33.22 8.55 25.25
N LYS A 221 32.54 7.43 25.50
CA LYS A 221 33.12 6.08 25.57
C LYS A 221 33.12 5.35 24.24
N ASN A 222 32.76 6.02 23.14
CA ASN A 222 32.63 5.45 21.79
C ASN A 222 31.68 4.23 21.72
N LYS A 223 30.71 4.11 22.59
CA LYS A 223 29.70 3.05 22.51
C LYS A 223 28.63 3.35 21.48
N ILE A 224 28.29 4.63 21.29
CA ILE A 224 27.36 5.15 20.32
C ILE A 224 27.91 6.44 19.71
N ASN A 225 27.35 6.84 18.55
CA ASN A 225 27.67 8.08 17.86
C ASN A 225 26.51 9.07 17.96
N PRO A 226 26.73 10.39 17.81
CA PRO A 226 25.65 11.37 17.74
C PRO A 226 24.60 11.04 16.66
N THR A 227 25.02 10.50 15.51
CA THR A 227 24.18 10.08 14.40
C THR A 227 23.21 8.94 14.76
N ASP A 228 23.50 8.17 15.81
CA ASP A 228 22.61 7.09 16.25
C ASP A 228 21.31 7.65 16.87
N LEU A 229 21.31 8.89 17.37
CA LEU A 229 20.09 9.59 17.79
C LEU A 229 19.16 9.91 16.61
N TYR A 230 19.73 10.24 15.45
CA TYR A 230 18.96 10.38 14.20
C TYR A 230 18.39 9.04 13.75
N LYS A 231 19.24 8.01 13.63
CA LYS A 231 18.85 6.66 13.21
C LYS A 231 17.77 6.03 14.10
N TYR A 232 17.81 6.34 15.40
CA TYR A 232 16.82 5.85 16.37
C TYR A 232 15.40 6.38 16.09
N LEU A 233 15.27 7.54 15.46
CA LEU A 233 14.03 8.22 15.17
C LEU A 233 13.56 8.06 13.72
N VAL A 234 14.46 7.63 12.82
CA VAL A 234 14.12 7.38 11.43
C VAL A 234 13.53 5.97 11.30
N ASP A 235 12.32 5.88 10.80
CA ASP A 235 11.67 4.62 10.44
C ASP A 235 11.07 4.70 9.02
N ALA A 236 10.47 3.61 8.55
CA ALA A 236 9.89 3.54 7.21
C ALA A 236 8.80 4.59 6.98
N ASN A 237 7.99 4.92 8.02
CA ASN A 237 6.99 5.99 7.91
C ASN A 237 7.64 7.36 7.68
N SER A 238 8.71 7.68 8.44
CA SER A 238 9.36 8.98 8.28
C SER A 238 10.03 9.14 6.90
N VAL A 239 10.53 8.06 6.31
CA VAL A 239 11.09 8.08 4.96
C VAL A 239 10.02 8.40 3.92
N MET A 240 8.81 7.85 4.05
CA MET A 240 7.70 8.15 3.14
C MET A 240 7.30 9.63 3.10
N PHE A 241 7.39 10.34 4.24
CA PHE A 241 6.90 11.72 4.33
C PHE A 241 7.99 12.79 4.32
N ASP A 242 9.23 12.46 4.69
CA ASP A 242 10.29 13.43 4.93
C ASP A 242 11.34 13.52 3.80
N THR A 243 11.22 12.73 2.72
CA THR A 243 12.19 12.76 1.62
C THR A 243 12.06 14.07 0.82
N PRO A 244 13.14 14.83 0.59
CA PRO A 244 13.08 16.17 0.02
C PRO A 244 13.05 16.16 -1.52
N ILE A 245 12.11 15.45 -2.12
CA ILE A 245 11.86 15.49 -3.57
C ILE A 245 11.00 16.68 -3.96
N ILE A 246 11.00 17.04 -5.24
CA ILE A 246 10.19 18.14 -5.75
C ILE A 246 8.70 17.78 -5.70
N GLY A 247 8.34 16.54 -6.08
CA GLY A 247 6.96 16.05 -6.12
C GLY A 247 6.19 16.63 -7.32
N ALA A 248 4.93 17.01 -7.11
CA ALA A 248 4.07 17.44 -8.20
C ALA A 248 4.51 18.77 -8.85
N GLU A 249 4.64 18.75 -10.18
CA GLU A 249 4.86 19.95 -11.02
C GLU A 249 3.85 19.96 -12.16
N ILE A 250 3.23 21.13 -12.39
CA ILE A 250 2.28 21.31 -13.48
C ILE A 250 2.94 22.07 -14.62
N TYR A 251 2.85 21.49 -15.82
CA TYR A 251 3.34 22.08 -17.07
C TYR A 251 2.18 22.35 -18.01
N ARG A 252 2.35 23.40 -18.83
CA ARG A 252 1.41 23.77 -19.89
C ARG A 252 2.12 23.96 -21.21
N SER A 253 1.47 23.57 -22.28
CA SER A 253 1.82 23.90 -23.66
C SER A 253 0.68 24.70 -24.28
N ASP A 254 0.99 25.75 -25.04
CA ASP A 254 0.05 26.56 -25.84
C ASP A 254 0.22 26.37 -27.36
N ASN A 255 0.97 25.34 -27.76
CA ASN A 255 1.28 25.07 -29.18
C ASN A 255 1.27 23.56 -29.53
N GLY A 256 0.36 22.81 -28.94
CA GLY A 256 0.13 21.40 -29.25
C GLY A 256 1.26 20.47 -28.83
N GLY A 257 1.94 20.80 -27.73
CA GLY A 257 3.01 19.98 -27.14
C GLY A 257 4.42 20.26 -27.69
N LYS A 258 4.60 21.26 -28.57
CA LYS A 258 5.93 21.61 -29.12
C LYS A 258 6.84 22.22 -28.07
N ASN A 259 6.29 23.09 -27.20
CA ASN A 259 7.01 23.70 -26.09
C ASN A 259 6.17 23.65 -24.82
N TRP A 260 6.85 23.48 -23.69
CA TRP A 260 6.25 23.37 -22.37
C TRP A 260 6.88 24.38 -21.42
N TYR A 261 6.10 24.88 -20.47
CA TYR A 261 6.58 25.69 -19.38
C TYR A 261 5.88 25.29 -18.08
N LYS A 262 6.63 25.33 -16.98
CA LYS A 262 6.08 25.14 -15.65
C LYS A 262 5.17 26.30 -15.28
N THR A 263 3.96 26.03 -14.82
CA THR A 263 2.94 27.07 -14.60
C THR A 263 3.13 27.81 -13.28
N HIS A 264 3.65 27.16 -12.26
CA HIS A 264 3.78 27.70 -10.89
C HIS A 264 5.22 27.82 -10.43
N LYS A 265 5.46 28.72 -9.47
CA LYS A 265 6.81 28.99 -8.90
C LYS A 265 7.05 28.27 -7.58
N THR A 266 6.01 28.08 -6.77
CA THR A 266 6.07 27.42 -5.46
C THR A 266 5.95 25.92 -5.61
N HIS A 267 6.51 25.15 -4.67
CA HIS A 267 6.24 23.72 -4.58
C HIS A 267 4.78 23.46 -4.18
N LEU A 268 4.19 22.41 -4.71
CA LEU A 268 2.86 21.93 -4.34
C LEU A 268 2.99 20.94 -3.15
N ASP A 269 3.42 21.47 -2.00
CA ASP A 269 3.71 20.68 -0.82
C ASP A 269 2.49 19.88 -0.33
N GLY A 270 2.71 18.61 0.01
CA GLY A 270 1.69 17.72 0.50
C GLY A 270 0.68 17.25 -0.55
N LEU A 271 0.93 17.51 -1.85
CA LEU A 271 0.10 16.93 -2.91
C LEU A 271 0.45 15.45 -3.13
N TYR A 272 1.74 15.12 -3.21
CA TYR A 272 2.21 13.76 -3.52
C TYR A 272 3.06 13.12 -2.41
N ASN A 273 3.74 13.92 -1.58
CA ASN A 273 4.83 13.44 -0.73
C ASN A 273 5.84 12.62 -1.57
N THR A 274 6.16 11.37 -1.20
CA THR A 274 7.03 10.48 -1.96
C THR A 274 6.28 9.38 -2.72
N TYR A 275 4.96 9.46 -2.83
CA TYR A 275 4.15 8.42 -3.49
C TYR A 275 3.26 8.97 -4.60
N GLY A 276 3.78 9.95 -5.35
CA GLY A 276 3.15 10.48 -6.55
C GLY A 276 2.85 9.42 -7.64
N TYR A 277 3.51 8.28 -7.58
CA TYR A 277 3.25 7.14 -8.44
C TYR A 277 1.82 6.57 -8.35
N TYR A 278 1.10 6.81 -7.25
CA TYR A 278 -0.33 6.45 -7.13
C TYR A 278 -1.23 7.42 -7.88
N PHE A 279 -0.87 8.69 -7.95
CA PHE A 279 -1.72 9.80 -8.39
C PHE A 279 -1.43 10.20 -9.83
N GLY A 280 -0.78 11.32 -10.08
CA GLY A 280 -0.33 11.73 -11.39
C GLY A 280 -1.47 12.01 -12.38
N LYS A 281 -2.53 12.70 -11.94
CA LYS A 281 -3.66 13.10 -12.77
C LYS A 281 -3.87 14.61 -12.76
N VAL A 282 -4.19 15.13 -13.95
CA VAL A 282 -4.64 16.52 -14.14
C VAL A 282 -5.84 16.53 -15.07
N HIS A 283 -6.80 17.38 -14.79
CA HIS A 283 -7.97 17.62 -15.62
C HIS A 283 -8.10 19.10 -15.93
N VAL A 284 -8.59 19.41 -17.12
CA VAL A 284 -8.95 20.76 -17.53
C VAL A 284 -10.46 20.86 -17.70
N ASP A 285 -11.08 21.93 -17.21
CA ASP A 285 -12.50 22.17 -17.43
C ASP A 285 -12.76 22.27 -18.94
N PRO A 286 -13.68 21.49 -19.51
CA PRO A 286 -13.94 21.49 -20.95
C PRO A 286 -14.43 22.84 -21.51
N ASN A 287 -14.83 23.77 -20.65
CA ASN A 287 -15.35 25.09 -21.01
C ASN A 287 -14.42 26.25 -20.65
N ASP A 288 -13.35 25.98 -19.87
CA ASP A 288 -12.41 27.00 -19.41
C ASP A 288 -10.97 26.47 -19.39
N SER A 289 -10.17 26.91 -20.36
CA SER A 289 -8.78 26.46 -20.51
C SER A 289 -7.84 26.86 -19.35
N ASN A 290 -8.27 27.75 -18.46
CA ASN A 290 -7.49 28.15 -17.29
C ASN A 290 -7.96 27.48 -16.00
N LYS A 291 -9.11 26.82 -16.02
CA LYS A 291 -9.63 26.04 -14.90
C LYS A 291 -9.08 24.61 -14.96
N ILE A 292 -8.24 24.26 -13.99
CA ILE A 292 -7.65 22.92 -13.92
C ILE A 292 -7.81 22.35 -12.52
N TYR A 293 -7.89 21.04 -12.46
CA TYR A 293 -7.94 20.23 -11.23
C TYR A 293 -6.77 19.24 -11.25
N THR A 294 -6.13 19.08 -10.13
CA THR A 294 -5.14 18.04 -9.90
C THR A 294 -5.27 17.52 -8.46
N TYR A 295 -4.85 16.30 -8.24
CA TYR A 295 -5.08 15.68 -6.96
C TYR A 295 -4.02 14.61 -6.66
N GLY A 296 -3.90 14.33 -5.41
CA GLY A 296 -3.10 13.33 -4.74
C GLY A 296 -3.73 13.13 -3.37
N VAL A 297 -2.97 13.37 -2.30
CA VAL A 297 -3.51 13.39 -0.93
C VAL A 297 -4.67 14.39 -0.82
N PRO A 298 -4.54 15.70 -1.16
CA PRO A 298 -5.67 16.59 -1.32
C PRO A 298 -6.08 16.73 -2.79
N ILE A 299 -7.34 17.12 -3.03
CA ILE A 299 -7.77 17.68 -4.31
C ILE A 299 -7.61 19.20 -4.30
N ILE A 300 -6.94 19.73 -5.34
CA ILE A 300 -6.69 21.15 -5.53
C ILE A 300 -7.11 21.62 -6.91
N THR A 301 -7.42 22.89 -7.04
CA THR A 301 -7.83 23.53 -8.31
C THR A 301 -7.12 24.86 -8.53
N SER A 302 -7.09 25.30 -9.77
CA SER A 302 -6.58 26.58 -10.22
C SER A 302 -7.56 27.22 -11.19
N ASP A 303 -7.78 28.55 -11.10
CA ASP A 303 -8.59 29.36 -12.03
C ASP A 303 -7.73 30.24 -12.96
N ASP A 304 -6.40 30.14 -12.85
CA ASP A 304 -5.46 31.03 -13.54
C ASP A 304 -4.42 30.28 -14.41
N GLY A 305 -4.80 29.07 -14.84
CA GLY A 305 -3.96 28.23 -15.70
C GLY A 305 -2.80 27.56 -14.95
N GLY A 306 -2.96 27.28 -13.65
CA GLY A 306 -1.98 26.60 -12.84
C GLY A 306 -0.94 27.49 -12.18
N LYS A 307 -1.12 28.82 -12.14
CA LYS A 307 -0.17 29.73 -11.48
C LYS A 307 -0.34 29.70 -9.96
N THR A 308 -1.60 29.61 -9.50
CA THR A 308 -1.96 29.48 -8.10
C THR A 308 -2.96 28.35 -7.90
N PHE A 309 -2.90 27.70 -6.71
CA PHE A 309 -3.77 26.57 -6.37
C PHE A 309 -4.40 26.76 -5.01
N TYR A 310 -5.63 26.23 -4.86
CA TYR A 310 -6.33 26.15 -3.58
C TYR A 310 -7.06 24.82 -3.43
N ARG A 311 -7.27 24.38 -2.18
CA ARG A 311 -7.95 23.13 -1.86
C ARG A 311 -9.46 23.28 -2.00
N ILE A 312 -10.10 22.25 -2.56
CA ILE A 312 -11.55 22.14 -2.65
C ILE A 312 -12.12 20.93 -1.88
N GLY A 313 -11.27 20.03 -1.40
CA GLY A 313 -11.69 18.98 -0.46
C GLY A 313 -12.14 19.56 0.88
N LYS A 314 -13.21 19.02 1.47
CA LYS A 314 -13.78 19.42 2.76
C LYS A 314 -13.69 18.25 3.76
N GLU A 315 -14.15 18.42 5.00
CA GLU A 315 -14.06 17.40 6.06
C GLU A 315 -14.75 16.07 5.75
N ASN A 316 -15.79 16.11 4.90
CA ASN A 316 -16.53 14.92 4.47
C ASN A 316 -16.01 14.30 3.15
N VAL A 317 -14.85 14.75 2.67
CA VAL A 317 -14.17 14.21 1.49
C VAL A 317 -12.89 13.54 1.96
N HIS A 318 -12.77 12.23 1.73
CA HIS A 318 -11.58 11.47 2.09
C HIS A 318 -10.37 11.97 1.30
N ALA A 319 -9.19 11.77 1.85
CA ALA A 319 -7.93 12.01 1.15
C ALA A 319 -7.69 10.94 0.06
N ASP A 320 -6.58 11.08 -0.65
CA ASP A 320 -6.08 10.13 -1.64
C ASP A 320 -7.06 9.92 -2.81
N HIS A 321 -7.06 10.94 -3.67
CA HIS A 321 -7.95 11.03 -4.82
C HIS A 321 -7.35 10.33 -6.04
N HIS A 322 -8.14 9.55 -6.78
CA HIS A 322 -7.68 8.71 -7.88
C HIS A 322 -8.26 9.05 -9.24
N ASP A 323 -9.50 9.53 -9.30
CA ASP A 323 -10.08 10.03 -10.55
C ASP A 323 -11.13 11.10 -10.32
N LEU A 324 -11.31 11.98 -11.31
CA LEU A 324 -12.25 13.08 -11.29
C LEU A 324 -12.98 13.16 -12.63
N TRP A 325 -14.30 13.14 -12.59
CA TRP A 325 -15.12 13.46 -13.73
C TRP A 325 -15.65 14.90 -13.62
N ILE A 326 -15.55 15.65 -14.70
CA ILE A 326 -16.05 17.02 -14.84
C ILE A 326 -17.21 17.03 -15.81
N ASN A 327 -18.36 17.56 -15.40
CA ASN A 327 -19.53 17.63 -16.27
C ASN A 327 -19.33 18.69 -17.36
N PRO A 328 -19.29 18.30 -18.66
CA PRO A 328 -19.07 19.26 -19.75
C PRO A 328 -20.25 20.22 -19.97
N ASN A 329 -21.42 19.90 -19.45
CA ASN A 329 -22.66 20.66 -19.67
C ASN A 329 -23.07 21.48 -18.43
N LYS A 330 -22.39 21.29 -17.27
CA LYS A 330 -22.76 21.97 -16.02
C LYS A 330 -21.51 22.32 -15.23
N ARG A 331 -21.13 23.60 -15.28
CA ARG A 331 -19.97 24.10 -14.51
C ARG A 331 -20.14 23.80 -13.02
N GLY A 332 -19.05 23.38 -12.37
CA GLY A 332 -19.00 23.10 -10.95
C GLY A 332 -19.61 21.76 -10.53
N HIS A 333 -20.14 20.98 -11.48
CA HIS A 333 -20.57 19.60 -11.20
C HIS A 333 -19.41 18.66 -11.44
N LEU A 334 -18.89 18.08 -10.34
CA LEU A 334 -17.77 17.15 -10.31
C LEU A 334 -18.17 15.86 -9.61
N ILE A 335 -17.57 14.74 -10.03
CA ILE A 335 -17.61 13.46 -9.33
C ILE A 335 -16.18 13.04 -9.06
N ASP A 336 -15.85 12.84 -7.79
CA ASP A 336 -14.53 12.49 -7.30
C ASP A 336 -14.51 11.07 -6.73
N GLY A 337 -13.55 10.27 -7.14
CA GLY A 337 -13.25 8.95 -6.59
C GLY A 337 -11.98 9.00 -5.74
N ASN A 338 -12.11 8.63 -4.47
CA ASN A 338 -11.02 8.64 -3.49
C ASN A 338 -11.05 7.36 -2.62
N ASP A 339 -10.09 7.21 -1.71
CA ASP A 339 -9.97 6.02 -0.86
C ASP A 339 -11.11 5.83 0.15
N GLY A 340 -11.94 6.84 0.34
CA GLY A 340 -13.19 6.76 1.10
C GLY A 340 -14.45 6.50 0.25
N GLY A 341 -14.32 6.36 -1.08
CA GLY A 341 -15.42 6.11 -2.01
C GLY A 341 -15.68 7.23 -3.01
N VAL A 342 -16.93 7.62 -3.20
CA VAL A 342 -17.36 8.58 -4.22
C VAL A 342 -17.95 9.82 -3.58
N ASN A 343 -17.49 10.99 -4.01
CA ASN A 343 -18.01 12.28 -3.60
C ASN A 343 -18.52 13.08 -4.82
N ILE A 344 -19.62 13.81 -4.65
CA ILE A 344 -20.25 14.61 -5.71
C ILE A 344 -20.37 16.06 -5.23
N THR A 345 -20.02 17.00 -6.08
CA THR A 345 -20.28 18.44 -5.87
C THR A 345 -21.02 19.03 -7.05
N TYR A 346 -21.81 20.05 -6.82
CA TYR A 346 -22.54 20.82 -7.85
C TYR A 346 -22.15 22.30 -7.87
N ASP A 347 -21.20 22.70 -7.04
CA ASP A 347 -20.77 24.07 -6.79
C ASP A 347 -19.23 24.21 -6.70
N ASP A 348 -18.51 23.40 -7.51
CA ASP A 348 -17.06 23.46 -7.66
C ASP A 348 -16.30 23.17 -6.34
N GLY A 349 -16.87 22.29 -5.51
CA GLY A 349 -16.24 21.83 -4.28
C GLY A 349 -16.50 22.71 -3.05
N GLU A 350 -17.42 23.68 -3.12
CA GLU A 350 -17.86 24.41 -1.93
C GLU A 350 -18.63 23.49 -0.97
N ASN A 351 -19.47 22.61 -1.52
CA ASN A 351 -20.18 21.59 -0.79
C ASN A 351 -20.02 20.23 -1.49
N TRP A 352 -19.86 19.18 -0.69
CA TRP A 352 -19.73 17.81 -1.19
C TRP A 352 -20.80 16.90 -0.60
N ILE A 353 -21.32 16.02 -1.45
CA ILE A 353 -22.21 14.92 -1.06
C ILE A 353 -21.38 13.63 -1.10
N LYS A 354 -21.23 12.98 0.04
CA LYS A 354 -20.60 11.65 0.11
C LYS A 354 -21.62 10.60 -0.29
N ASN A 355 -21.29 9.77 -1.28
CA ASN A 355 -22.08 8.60 -1.64
C ASN A 355 -21.71 7.43 -0.73
N ASN A 356 -22.62 7.06 0.18
CA ASN A 356 -22.42 5.96 1.12
C ASN A 356 -23.05 4.63 0.66
N SER A 357 -23.54 4.56 -0.59
CA SER A 357 -24.17 3.35 -1.12
C SER A 357 -23.21 2.30 -1.70
N THR A 358 -21.92 2.56 -1.65
CA THR A 358 -20.89 1.64 -2.12
C THR A 358 -20.56 0.64 -1.01
N GLU A 359 -20.95 -0.62 -1.18
CA GLU A 359 -20.73 -1.70 -0.21
C GLU A 359 -19.38 -2.38 -0.44
N VAL A 360 -18.28 -1.62 -0.31
CA VAL A 360 -16.91 -2.13 -0.50
C VAL A 360 -15.99 -1.63 0.60
N GLY A 361 -15.03 -2.47 0.98
CA GLY A 361 -13.95 -2.13 1.91
C GLY A 361 -12.76 -3.04 1.67
N GLN A 362 -11.56 -2.48 1.69
CA GLN A 362 -10.32 -3.24 1.50
C GLN A 362 -9.75 -3.65 2.85
N PHE A 363 -10.10 -4.84 3.32
CA PHE A 363 -9.62 -5.38 4.58
C PHE A 363 -8.22 -5.97 4.45
N TYR A 364 -7.33 -5.62 5.37
CA TYR A 364 -6.06 -6.30 5.59
C TYR A 364 -6.25 -7.53 6.50
N SER A 365 -7.07 -7.41 7.54
CA SER A 365 -7.29 -8.45 8.53
C SER A 365 -8.66 -8.31 9.18
N ILE A 366 -9.19 -9.44 9.66
CA ILE A 366 -10.44 -9.51 10.42
C ILE A 366 -10.25 -10.32 11.71
N ASN A 367 -11.06 -10.07 12.73
CA ASN A 367 -11.13 -10.89 13.95
C ASN A 367 -12.49 -10.75 14.63
N VAL A 368 -12.75 -11.59 15.64
CA VAL A 368 -14.00 -11.60 16.42
C VAL A 368 -13.71 -11.70 17.92
N ASP A 369 -14.62 -11.22 18.77
CA ASP A 369 -14.47 -11.19 20.25
C ASP A 369 -15.12 -12.36 20.98
N TYR A 370 -15.75 -13.30 20.29
CA TYR A 370 -16.43 -14.48 20.83
C TYR A 370 -17.56 -14.17 21.84
N GLN A 371 -18.03 -12.93 21.96
CA GLN A 371 -19.20 -12.57 22.76
C GLN A 371 -20.51 -13.11 22.14
N LYS A 372 -21.65 -12.91 22.81
CA LYS A 372 -22.98 -13.28 22.27
C LYS A 372 -23.96 -12.12 22.46
N PRO A 373 -24.29 -11.38 21.38
CA PRO A 373 -23.76 -11.50 20.03
C PRO A 373 -22.28 -11.08 19.97
N TYR A 374 -21.51 -11.68 19.06
CA TYR A 374 -20.11 -11.30 18.90
C TYR A 374 -19.98 -10.06 18.02
N ASN A 375 -18.91 -9.31 18.23
CA ASN A 375 -18.49 -8.26 17.34
C ASN A 375 -17.46 -8.75 16.34
N VAL A 376 -17.52 -8.20 15.14
CA VAL A 376 -16.51 -8.33 14.10
C VAL A 376 -15.63 -7.10 14.13
N TYR A 377 -14.33 -7.32 14.01
CA TYR A 377 -13.32 -6.29 13.93
C TYR A 377 -12.62 -6.38 12.58
N GLY A 378 -12.31 -5.25 11.97
CA GLY A 378 -11.61 -5.23 10.69
C GLY A 378 -10.67 -4.05 10.57
N GLY A 379 -9.44 -4.32 10.12
CA GLY A 379 -8.46 -3.31 9.74
C GLY A 379 -8.50 -3.09 8.23
N LEU A 380 -8.74 -1.87 7.79
CA LEU A 380 -8.92 -1.50 6.38
C LEU A 380 -7.78 -0.61 5.91
N GLN A 381 -7.36 -0.80 4.67
CA GLN A 381 -6.46 0.14 4.03
C GLN A 381 -7.10 1.52 4.00
N ASP A 382 -6.36 2.54 4.42
CA ASP A 382 -6.70 3.96 4.44
C ASP A 382 -7.96 4.35 5.24
N ASN A 383 -8.72 3.38 5.74
CA ASN A 383 -10.02 3.58 6.39
C ASN A 383 -10.08 3.09 7.85
N GLY A 384 -8.94 2.93 8.50
CA GLY A 384 -8.85 2.68 9.94
C GLY A 384 -9.25 1.26 10.37
N VAL A 385 -9.46 1.12 11.67
CA VAL A 385 -9.91 -0.12 12.31
C VAL A 385 -11.31 0.06 12.86
N TRP A 386 -12.22 -0.80 12.45
CA TRP A 386 -13.63 -0.75 12.80
C TRP A 386 -14.06 -1.96 13.61
N MET A 387 -15.07 -1.77 14.46
CA MET A 387 -15.76 -2.84 15.16
C MET A 387 -17.28 -2.65 15.09
N GLY A 388 -18.00 -3.77 15.04
CA GLY A 388 -19.46 -3.75 15.05
C GLY A 388 -20.07 -5.13 15.21
N PRO A 389 -21.34 -5.24 15.64
CA PRO A 389 -22.01 -6.50 15.88
C PRO A 389 -22.26 -7.27 14.58
N HIS A 390 -21.98 -8.59 14.57
CA HIS A 390 -22.14 -9.46 13.39
C HIS A 390 -23.58 -9.50 12.86
N ASN A 391 -24.57 -9.25 13.71
CA ASN A 391 -26.00 -9.33 13.39
C ASN A 391 -26.63 -7.95 13.09
N SER A 392 -25.81 -6.93 12.83
CA SER A 392 -26.32 -5.64 12.40
C SER A 392 -26.94 -5.74 11.00
N SER A 393 -28.05 -5.03 10.79
CA SER A 393 -28.69 -4.89 9.49
C SER A 393 -28.98 -3.44 9.22
N GLU A 394 -28.80 -3.01 7.97
CA GLU A 394 -29.12 -1.65 7.54
C GLU A 394 -30.58 -1.33 7.79
N ASN A 395 -30.86 -0.11 8.25
CA ASN A 395 -32.21 0.39 8.44
C ASN A 395 -32.27 1.92 8.34
N LYS A 396 -33.44 2.45 8.04
CA LYS A 396 -33.66 3.90 7.89
C LYS A 396 -33.26 4.74 9.10
N ARG A 397 -33.23 4.15 10.29
CA ARG A 397 -32.84 4.87 11.51
C ARG A 397 -31.38 5.27 11.47
N TRP A 398 -30.50 4.46 10.88
CA TRP A 398 -29.09 4.81 10.73
C TRP A 398 -28.92 6.09 9.93
N GLU A 399 -29.57 6.16 8.76
CA GLU A 399 -29.52 7.34 7.89
C GLU A 399 -30.09 8.59 8.58
N MET A 400 -31.22 8.43 9.29
CA MET A 400 -31.90 9.54 9.96
C MET A 400 -31.18 10.08 11.18
N THR A 401 -30.47 9.24 11.93
CA THR A 401 -29.92 9.59 13.26
C THR A 401 -28.38 9.58 13.30
N GLY A 402 -27.73 9.06 12.25
CA GLY A 402 -26.27 8.81 12.26
C GLY A 402 -25.84 7.72 13.25
N SER A 403 -26.79 6.94 13.77
CA SER A 403 -26.53 5.92 14.81
C SER A 403 -26.12 4.60 14.18
N TYR A 404 -24.98 4.58 13.49
CA TYR A 404 -24.40 3.36 12.95
C TYR A 404 -23.91 2.44 14.06
N PRO A 405 -24.10 1.11 13.94
CA PRO A 405 -23.64 0.15 14.94
C PRO A 405 -22.13 -0.11 14.87
N TRP A 406 -21.49 0.29 13.78
CA TRP A 406 -20.05 0.16 13.57
C TRP A 406 -19.32 1.41 14.07
N ASN A 407 -18.22 1.21 14.80
CA ASN A 407 -17.42 2.27 15.37
C ASN A 407 -15.97 2.15 14.88
N GLU A 408 -15.40 3.26 14.44
CA GLU A 408 -13.96 3.38 14.22
C GLU A 408 -13.25 3.45 15.58
N ILE A 409 -12.34 2.50 15.85
CA ILE A 409 -11.58 2.44 17.10
C ILE A 409 -10.15 2.97 16.95
N LEU A 410 -9.62 3.01 15.72
CA LEU A 410 -8.31 3.57 15.41
C LEU A 410 -8.28 4.00 13.95
N GLY A 411 -7.75 5.20 13.66
CA GLY A 411 -7.56 5.70 12.29
C GLY A 411 -6.25 5.21 11.64
N GLY A 412 -6.04 5.58 10.37
CA GLY A 412 -4.87 5.23 9.54
C GLY A 412 -5.09 3.96 8.73
N ASP A 413 -4.01 3.32 8.27
CA ASP A 413 -4.06 1.98 7.65
C ASP A 413 -4.30 0.92 8.73
N GLY A 414 -5.54 0.47 8.88
CA GLY A 414 -5.87 -0.52 9.89
C GLY A 414 -5.21 -1.88 9.61
N MET A 415 -4.42 -2.37 10.57
CA MET A 415 -3.66 -3.61 10.45
C MET A 415 -4.32 -4.77 11.22
N GLU A 416 -3.53 -5.77 11.62
CA GLU A 416 -4.04 -6.92 12.37
C GLU A 416 -4.64 -6.51 13.71
N ILE A 417 -5.63 -7.29 14.15
CA ILE A 417 -6.39 -7.05 15.38
C ILE A 417 -6.32 -8.29 16.26
N GLN A 418 -6.01 -8.10 17.54
CA GLN A 418 -6.12 -9.13 18.58
C GLN A 418 -7.03 -8.62 19.68
N ILE A 419 -7.95 -9.44 20.14
CA ILE A 419 -8.90 -9.12 21.22
C ILE A 419 -8.63 -10.03 22.41
N ASP A 420 -8.49 -9.45 23.60
CA ASP A 420 -8.34 -10.23 24.83
C ASP A 420 -9.63 -11.01 25.11
N LYS A 421 -9.55 -12.34 25.11
CA LYS A 421 -10.71 -13.25 25.32
C LYS A 421 -11.31 -13.09 26.72
N ASN A 422 -10.51 -12.68 27.72
CA ASN A 422 -10.95 -12.47 29.09
C ASN A 422 -11.46 -11.04 29.36
N GLN A 423 -10.97 -10.06 28.57
CA GLN A 423 -11.29 -8.65 28.68
C GLN A 423 -11.54 -8.07 27.27
N PRO A 424 -12.73 -8.29 26.67
CA PRO A 424 -13.00 -7.91 25.26
C PRO A 424 -12.93 -6.39 24.99
N ASN A 425 -12.90 -5.56 26.01
CA ASN A 425 -12.63 -4.13 25.92
C ASN A 425 -11.13 -3.81 25.69
N ILE A 426 -10.23 -4.79 25.84
CA ILE A 426 -8.79 -4.66 25.54
C ILE A 426 -8.52 -5.20 24.16
N VAL A 427 -8.13 -4.30 23.26
CA VAL A 427 -7.86 -4.61 21.84
C VAL A 427 -6.44 -4.17 21.50
N TYR A 428 -5.73 -5.01 20.76
CA TYR A 428 -4.41 -4.75 20.22
C TYR A 428 -4.54 -4.57 18.72
N THR A 429 -4.24 -3.38 18.23
CA THR A 429 -4.27 -3.08 16.79
C THR A 429 -3.38 -1.87 16.49
N GLY A 430 -3.18 -1.55 15.23
CA GLY A 430 -2.29 -0.47 14.84
C GLY A 430 -2.38 -0.10 13.39
N TYR A 431 -1.38 0.62 12.94
CA TYR A 431 -1.14 0.98 11.55
C TYR A 431 0.25 0.49 11.11
N GLN A 432 0.60 0.75 9.88
CA GLN A 432 1.74 0.16 9.18
C GLN A 432 3.07 0.18 9.97
N PHE A 433 3.96 -0.74 9.61
CA PHE A 433 5.32 -0.89 10.14
C PHE A 433 5.39 -1.07 11.67
N GLY A 434 4.49 -1.89 12.22
CA GLY A 434 4.50 -2.28 13.63
C GLY A 434 4.09 -1.17 14.61
N SER A 435 3.43 -0.14 14.13
CA SER A 435 2.93 0.96 14.96
C SER A 435 1.64 0.57 15.68
N TYR A 436 1.77 -0.35 16.67
CA TYR A 436 0.68 -0.94 17.42
C TYR A 436 0.37 -0.24 18.71
N PHE A 437 -0.88 -0.36 19.12
CA PHE A 437 -1.44 0.15 20.38
C PHE A 437 -2.22 -0.94 21.11
N ARG A 438 -2.19 -0.90 22.43
CA ARG A 438 -3.18 -1.50 23.29
C ARG A 438 -4.26 -0.45 23.57
N LEU A 439 -5.49 -0.75 23.17
CA LEU A 439 -6.67 0.08 23.36
C LEU A 439 -7.46 -0.46 24.57
N ASP A 440 -7.86 0.39 25.48
CA ASP A 440 -8.88 0.11 26.51
C ASP A 440 -10.13 0.90 26.08
N LEU A 441 -11.07 0.20 25.44
CA LEU A 441 -12.24 0.81 24.81
C LEU A 441 -13.17 1.47 25.84
N ASP A 442 -13.30 0.87 27.04
CA ASP A 442 -14.14 1.41 28.12
C ASP A 442 -13.58 2.73 28.68
N LYS A 443 -12.24 2.85 28.76
CA LYS A 443 -11.57 4.03 29.26
C LYS A 443 -11.14 5.00 28.18
N ASN A 444 -11.40 4.70 26.92
CA ASN A 444 -10.90 5.45 25.75
C ASN A 444 -9.39 5.76 25.87
N LYS A 445 -8.61 4.75 26.28
CA LYS A 445 -7.17 4.90 26.50
C LYS A 445 -6.39 4.15 25.41
N ARG A 446 -5.39 4.84 24.84
CA ARG A 446 -4.46 4.28 23.86
C ARG A 446 -3.05 4.24 24.44
N THR A 447 -2.41 3.07 24.40
CA THR A 447 -1.02 2.87 24.85
C THR A 447 -0.19 2.36 23.68
N PHE A 448 0.80 3.10 23.25
CA PHE A 448 1.70 2.71 22.17
C PHE A 448 2.65 1.61 22.64
N ILE A 449 2.71 0.49 21.92
CA ILE A 449 3.39 -0.74 22.35
C ILE A 449 4.45 -1.26 21.39
N LYS A 450 4.86 -0.51 20.37
CA LYS A 450 5.90 -0.95 19.39
C LYS A 450 7.22 -1.26 20.10
N PRO A 451 7.83 -2.47 19.87
CA PRO A 451 9.18 -2.76 20.34
C PRO A 451 10.20 -1.80 19.74
N ARG A 452 11.19 -1.39 20.53
CA ARG A 452 12.27 -0.51 20.07
C ARG A 452 13.62 -1.18 20.26
N HIS A 453 14.52 -0.99 19.27
CA HIS A 453 15.92 -1.38 19.38
C HIS A 453 16.64 -0.48 20.40
N LYS A 454 17.79 -0.92 20.88
CA LYS A 454 18.61 -0.06 21.75
C LYS A 454 19.34 0.99 20.94
N LEU A 455 19.59 2.13 21.56
CA LEU A 455 20.34 3.21 20.93
C LEU A 455 21.75 2.72 20.56
N GLY A 456 22.11 2.86 19.28
CA GLY A 456 23.37 2.37 18.72
C GLY A 456 23.29 0.96 18.09
N GLU A 457 22.21 0.22 18.28
CA GLU A 457 21.93 -1.00 17.56
C GLU A 457 21.24 -0.71 16.21
N SER A 458 21.26 -1.68 15.29
CA SER A 458 20.54 -1.57 14.03
C SER A 458 19.03 -1.52 14.28
N PRO A 459 18.28 -0.64 13.59
CA PRO A 459 16.83 -0.60 13.69
C PRO A 459 16.19 -1.94 13.33
N TYR A 460 15.12 -2.31 14.02
CA TYR A 460 14.30 -3.46 13.63
C TYR A 460 13.61 -3.17 12.31
N ARG A 461 13.52 -4.19 11.45
CA ARG A 461 12.76 -4.13 10.20
C ARG A 461 11.35 -4.66 10.47
N PHE A 462 10.35 -3.83 10.20
CA PHE A 462 8.94 -4.18 10.34
C PHE A 462 8.30 -4.25 8.96
N ASN A 463 7.49 -5.28 8.72
CA ASN A 463 6.67 -5.37 7.52
C ASN A 463 5.62 -4.25 7.49
N TRP A 464 5.11 -3.91 6.32
CA TRP A 464 3.94 -3.06 6.19
C TRP A 464 2.81 -3.58 7.08
N GLN A 465 2.37 -4.81 6.86
CA GLN A 465 1.47 -5.55 7.73
C GLN A 465 2.29 -6.39 8.71
N THR A 466 2.63 -5.81 9.85
CA THR A 466 3.43 -6.47 10.89
C THR A 466 2.56 -7.45 11.67
N PRO A 467 2.94 -8.74 11.81
CA PRO A 467 2.13 -9.69 12.55
C PRO A 467 2.19 -9.47 14.06
N ILE A 468 1.02 -9.54 14.69
CA ILE A 468 0.85 -9.49 16.15
C ILE A 468 -0.03 -10.68 16.58
N LEU A 469 0.33 -11.34 17.67
CA LEU A 469 -0.39 -12.51 18.17
C LEU A 469 -0.54 -12.44 19.69
N LEU A 470 -1.77 -12.57 20.16
CA LEU A 470 -2.08 -12.75 21.58
C LEU A 470 -2.10 -14.27 21.88
N SER A 471 -1.33 -14.68 22.90
CA SER A 471 -1.20 -16.11 23.22
C SER A 471 -2.54 -16.71 23.67
N SER A 472 -2.90 -17.86 23.10
CA SER A 472 -4.09 -18.61 23.54
C SER A 472 -3.94 -19.18 24.95
N HIS A 473 -2.71 -19.37 25.44
CA HIS A 473 -2.42 -19.93 26.76
C HIS A 473 -2.50 -18.91 27.89
N ASN A 474 -2.17 -17.64 27.60
CA ASN A 474 -2.22 -16.54 28.59
C ASN A 474 -2.38 -15.22 27.88
N GLN A 475 -3.47 -14.52 28.11
CA GLN A 475 -3.82 -13.25 27.45
C GLN A 475 -2.91 -12.05 27.84
N ASP A 476 -2.04 -12.19 28.84
CA ASP A 476 -0.99 -11.21 29.14
C ASP A 476 0.22 -11.34 28.20
N ILE A 477 0.33 -12.47 27.50
CA ILE A 477 1.44 -12.77 26.59
C ILE A 477 1.09 -12.30 25.19
N LEU A 478 1.91 -11.37 24.67
CA LEU A 478 1.79 -10.82 23.34
C LEU A 478 3.08 -11.06 22.55
N TYR A 479 2.95 -11.51 21.31
CA TYR A 479 4.04 -11.63 20.36
C TYR A 479 3.91 -10.58 19.26
N LEU A 480 5.06 -10.06 18.77
CA LEU A 480 5.11 -9.13 17.65
C LEU A 480 6.34 -9.44 16.80
N GLY A 481 6.14 -9.52 15.47
CA GLY A 481 7.19 -9.84 14.51
C GLY A 481 7.81 -8.59 13.90
N SER A 482 9.14 -8.47 14.01
CA SER A 482 9.96 -7.61 13.15
C SER A 482 10.81 -8.53 12.26
N ASN A 483 12.12 -8.29 12.09
CA ASN A 483 13.08 -9.34 11.68
C ASN A 483 13.42 -10.28 12.85
N ILE A 484 13.00 -9.95 14.05
CA ILE A 484 13.16 -10.66 15.32
C ILE A 484 11.76 -10.90 15.88
N LEU A 485 11.54 -12.03 16.57
CA LEU A 485 10.33 -12.25 17.32
C LEU A 485 10.47 -11.64 18.73
N HIS A 486 9.53 -10.75 19.05
CA HIS A 486 9.42 -10.10 20.35
C HIS A 486 8.30 -10.74 21.16
N ARG A 487 8.48 -10.85 22.49
CA ARG A 487 7.46 -11.30 23.44
C ARG A 487 7.33 -10.31 24.58
N SER A 488 6.09 -10.02 24.95
CA SER A 488 5.72 -9.28 26.17
C SER A 488 4.94 -10.19 27.12
N PHE A 489 5.11 -10.01 28.43
CA PHE A 489 4.32 -10.66 29.49
C PHE A 489 3.35 -9.71 30.18
N ASN A 490 3.18 -8.50 29.67
CA ASN A 490 2.35 -7.46 30.26
C ASN A 490 1.66 -6.58 29.21
N GLY A 491 1.12 -7.24 28.20
CA GLY A 491 0.31 -6.60 27.15
C GLY A 491 1.07 -5.53 26.35
N GLY A 492 2.37 -5.70 26.14
CA GLY A 492 3.18 -4.80 25.33
C GLY A 492 3.88 -3.66 26.08
N ASP A 493 3.75 -3.55 27.41
CA ASP A 493 4.43 -2.52 28.18
C ASP A 493 5.96 -2.73 28.18
N ASN A 494 6.42 -3.99 28.19
CA ASN A 494 7.82 -4.35 28.08
C ASN A 494 8.01 -5.52 27.10
N TRP A 495 9.10 -5.49 26.32
CA TRP A 495 9.40 -6.47 25.32
C TRP A 495 10.72 -7.19 25.56
N GLN A 496 10.76 -8.47 25.23
CA GLN A 496 11.96 -9.31 25.21
C GLN A 496 12.14 -9.87 23.79
N ASN A 497 13.36 -9.79 23.28
CA ASN A 497 13.73 -10.50 22.08
C ASN A 497 13.89 -11.99 22.41
N ILE A 498 13.10 -12.86 21.77
CA ILE A 498 13.12 -14.31 21.99
C ILE A 498 13.67 -15.06 20.77
N SER A 499 14.29 -14.36 19.85
CA SER A 499 14.97 -14.95 18.69
C SER A 499 16.19 -14.10 18.28
N PRO A 500 17.11 -14.68 17.49
CA PRO A 500 18.00 -13.91 16.62
C PRO A 500 17.19 -13.30 15.45
N ASP A 501 17.88 -12.70 14.46
CA ASP A 501 17.27 -12.39 13.15
C ASP A 501 16.85 -13.70 12.47
N LEU A 502 15.54 -13.86 12.22
CA LEU A 502 14.94 -15.08 11.67
C LEU A 502 14.80 -15.05 10.14
N THR A 503 15.34 -14.00 9.51
CA THR A 503 15.23 -13.75 8.07
C THR A 503 16.57 -14.01 7.36
N LYS A 504 16.60 -13.88 6.03
CA LYS A 504 17.87 -13.89 5.26
C LYS A 504 18.62 -12.56 5.35
N GLY A 505 18.08 -11.58 6.08
CA GLY A 505 18.61 -10.23 6.21
C GLY A 505 17.93 -9.20 5.31
N GLY A 506 18.10 -7.90 5.62
CA GLY A 506 17.58 -6.81 4.80
C GLY A 506 18.28 -6.72 3.45
N LYS A 507 17.58 -6.20 2.45
CA LYS A 507 18.14 -5.84 1.14
C LYS A 507 18.23 -4.32 1.01
N PRO A 508 19.19 -3.78 0.24
CA PRO A 508 19.21 -2.37 -0.11
C PRO A 508 17.95 -2.00 -0.91
N GLY A 509 17.25 -0.97 -0.49
CA GLY A 509 16.03 -0.48 -1.12
C GLY A 509 15.25 0.45 -0.21
N ASN A 510 14.14 0.96 -0.72
CA ASN A 510 13.26 1.91 -0.04
C ASN A 510 12.04 1.24 0.63
N VAL A 511 11.91 -0.09 0.53
CA VAL A 511 10.85 -0.88 1.18
C VAL A 511 11.48 -1.82 2.20
N PRO A 512 11.00 -1.88 3.47
CA PRO A 512 11.47 -2.86 4.45
C PRO A 512 11.30 -4.29 3.94
N TYR A 513 12.38 -5.08 4.04
CA TYR A 513 12.42 -6.47 3.59
C TYR A 513 13.32 -7.30 4.51
N GLY A 514 13.13 -8.62 4.52
CA GLY A 514 13.68 -9.50 5.53
C GLY A 514 12.93 -9.27 6.85
N THR A 515 11.61 -9.50 6.83
CA THR A 515 10.70 -9.26 7.94
C THR A 515 9.82 -10.48 8.19
N ILE A 516 9.37 -10.67 9.42
CA ILE A 516 8.36 -11.68 9.77
C ILE A 516 7.01 -11.20 9.23
N THR A 517 6.29 -12.08 8.53
CA THR A 517 4.98 -11.82 7.92
C THR A 517 3.83 -12.52 8.63
N THR A 518 4.12 -13.59 9.38
CA THR A 518 3.11 -14.38 10.05
C THR A 518 3.69 -15.09 11.28
N ILE A 519 2.86 -15.23 12.33
CA ILE A 519 3.19 -15.90 13.59
C ILE A 519 2.05 -16.84 13.93
N SER A 520 2.36 -18.06 14.37
CA SER A 520 1.37 -18.99 14.91
C SER A 520 1.94 -19.71 16.14
N GLU A 521 1.30 -19.59 17.29
CA GLU A 521 1.58 -20.39 18.48
C GLU A 521 0.61 -21.59 18.51
N SER A 522 1.12 -22.78 18.78
CA SER A 522 0.27 -23.97 18.94
C SER A 522 -0.65 -23.83 20.14
N GLU A 523 -1.95 -24.05 19.98
CA GLU A 523 -2.91 -24.10 21.08
C GLU A 523 -2.71 -25.35 21.97
N ASN A 524 -2.08 -26.41 21.42
CA ASN A 524 -1.82 -27.67 22.11
C ASN A 524 -0.58 -27.62 23.01
N LYS A 525 0.36 -26.66 22.74
CA LYS A 525 1.63 -26.60 23.47
C LYS A 525 2.16 -25.18 23.56
N PHE A 526 2.19 -24.63 24.77
CA PHE A 526 2.83 -23.36 25.06
C PHE A 526 4.30 -23.34 24.63
N GLY A 527 4.69 -22.28 23.91
CA GLY A 527 6.05 -22.09 23.44
C GLY A 527 6.47 -22.92 22.21
N LEU A 528 5.53 -23.65 21.59
CA LEU A 528 5.67 -24.15 20.24
C LEU A 528 5.18 -23.06 19.30
N ILE A 529 6.11 -22.34 18.64
CA ILE A 529 5.81 -21.18 17.83
C ILE A 529 6.43 -21.33 16.45
N TYR A 530 5.65 -21.07 15.42
CA TYR A 530 6.06 -21.03 14.03
C TYR A 530 6.05 -19.59 13.53
N ILE A 531 7.00 -19.21 12.68
CA ILE A 531 7.00 -17.93 11.96
C ILE A 531 7.26 -18.15 10.47
N GLY A 532 6.75 -17.24 9.64
CA GLY A 532 7.07 -17.12 8.23
C GLY A 532 7.58 -15.71 7.91
N THR A 533 8.36 -15.59 6.83
CA THR A 533 9.01 -14.35 6.43
C THR A 533 8.70 -13.97 4.99
N ASP A 534 8.91 -12.69 4.65
CA ASP A 534 8.77 -12.17 3.28
C ASP A 534 9.87 -12.65 2.32
N ASP A 535 10.96 -13.20 2.84
CA ASP A 535 12.08 -13.76 2.09
C ASP A 535 12.09 -15.31 2.05
N GLY A 536 10.96 -15.95 2.43
CA GLY A 536 10.67 -17.37 2.22
C GLY A 536 11.20 -18.30 3.28
N LEU A 537 11.63 -17.80 4.46
CA LEU A 537 11.98 -18.68 5.57
C LEU A 537 10.77 -19.01 6.40
N ILE A 538 10.71 -20.29 6.84
CA ILE A 538 9.81 -20.74 7.89
C ILE A 538 10.68 -21.32 8.99
N GLN A 539 10.44 -20.87 10.21
CA GLN A 539 11.20 -21.32 11.37
C GLN A 539 10.28 -21.70 12.52
N VAL A 540 10.75 -22.63 13.35
CA VAL A 540 10.01 -23.15 14.51
C VAL A 540 10.88 -23.11 15.77
N THR A 541 10.27 -22.74 16.88
CA THR A 541 10.80 -23.02 18.23
C THR A 541 9.86 -23.98 18.94
N LYS A 542 10.43 -24.99 19.60
CA LYS A 542 9.67 -25.97 20.43
C LYS A 542 9.83 -25.69 21.94
N ASN A 543 10.51 -24.57 22.29
CA ASN A 543 10.92 -24.26 23.67
C ASN A 543 10.83 -22.76 24.02
N GLY A 544 9.84 -22.06 23.44
CA GLY A 544 9.53 -20.67 23.76
C GLY A 544 10.59 -19.65 23.36
N GLY A 545 11.34 -19.95 22.29
CA GLY A 545 12.35 -19.06 21.74
C GLY A 545 13.79 -19.33 22.23
N SER A 546 14.02 -20.36 23.05
CA SER A 546 15.37 -20.71 23.51
C SER A 546 16.25 -21.27 22.39
N SER A 547 15.65 -21.91 21.39
CA SER A 547 16.31 -22.30 20.14
C SER A 547 15.32 -22.26 18.98
N TRP A 548 15.83 -22.03 17.77
CA TRP A 548 15.08 -21.95 16.53
C TRP A 548 15.65 -22.89 15.47
N SER A 549 14.78 -23.53 14.71
CA SER A 549 15.14 -24.42 13.61
C SER A 549 14.45 -23.96 12.33
N ARG A 550 15.21 -23.85 11.24
CA ARG A 550 14.67 -23.62 9.91
C ARG A 550 14.03 -24.90 9.40
N ILE A 551 12.82 -24.78 8.84
CA ILE A 551 12.00 -25.91 8.36
C ILE A 551 11.51 -25.71 6.91
N SER A 552 12.04 -24.71 6.19
CA SER A 552 11.62 -24.34 4.83
C SER A 552 12.56 -24.85 3.71
N ASP A 553 13.54 -25.72 4.01
CA ASP A 553 14.58 -26.10 3.03
C ASP A 553 14.02 -26.85 1.81
N ASN A 554 12.93 -27.59 1.96
CA ASN A 554 12.26 -28.36 0.91
C ASN A 554 11.03 -27.65 0.30
N LEU A 555 10.84 -26.37 0.60
CA LEU A 555 9.77 -25.52 0.05
C LEU A 555 10.30 -24.58 -1.02
N PRO A 556 9.44 -23.96 -1.84
CA PRO A 556 9.85 -22.89 -2.75
C PRO A 556 10.62 -21.81 -2.02
N GLN A 557 11.77 -21.42 -2.58
CA GLN A 557 12.67 -20.44 -1.94
C GLN A 557 12.34 -19.02 -2.38
N ASP A 558 12.64 -18.04 -1.52
CA ASP A 558 12.49 -16.61 -1.76
C ASP A 558 11.06 -16.11 -2.01
N LEU A 559 10.04 -16.95 -1.79
CA LEU A 559 8.63 -16.56 -1.89
C LEU A 559 8.11 -16.08 -0.54
N TRP A 560 7.21 -15.12 -0.58
CA TRP A 560 6.55 -14.59 0.60
C TRP A 560 5.72 -15.66 1.32
N VAL A 561 6.01 -15.94 2.58
CA VAL A 561 5.17 -16.81 3.41
C VAL A 561 3.96 -16.01 3.85
N SER A 562 2.80 -16.29 3.28
CA SER A 562 1.58 -15.54 3.54
C SER A 562 0.90 -15.95 4.85
N LYS A 563 0.92 -17.25 5.19
CA LYS A 563 0.39 -17.75 6.47
C LYS A 563 1.15 -18.98 6.94
N VAL A 564 1.45 -19.04 8.23
CA VAL A 564 1.68 -20.29 8.97
C VAL A 564 0.53 -20.50 9.93
N TYR A 565 0.06 -21.75 10.09
CA TYR A 565 -1.06 -22.09 10.96
C TYR A 565 -0.78 -23.42 11.67
N ALA A 566 -0.52 -23.36 12.97
CA ALA A 566 -0.37 -24.54 13.82
C ALA A 566 -1.74 -25.15 14.05
N SER A 567 -1.87 -26.46 13.85
CA SER A 567 -3.14 -27.18 14.03
C SER A 567 -3.68 -27.02 15.45
N THR A 568 -4.98 -26.81 15.56
CA THR A 568 -5.70 -26.80 16.84
C THR A 568 -5.97 -28.22 17.36
N HIS A 569 -5.87 -29.23 16.51
CA HIS A 569 -6.15 -30.63 16.82
C HIS A 569 -4.91 -31.49 17.12
N ASP A 570 -3.79 -31.21 16.45
CA ASP A 570 -2.58 -32.05 16.49
C ASP A 570 -1.33 -31.17 16.71
N GLU A 571 -0.57 -31.45 17.78
CA GLU A 571 0.64 -30.71 18.16
C GLU A 571 1.70 -30.65 17.04
N GLY A 572 1.89 -31.76 16.31
CA GLY A 572 2.90 -31.88 15.25
C GLY A 572 2.46 -31.37 13.90
N THR A 573 1.16 -31.02 13.72
CA THR A 573 0.62 -30.62 12.44
C THR A 573 0.72 -29.09 12.28
N VAL A 574 1.20 -28.65 11.11
CA VAL A 574 1.28 -27.24 10.73
C VAL A 574 0.99 -27.08 9.24
N PHE A 575 0.27 -26.03 8.89
CA PHE A 575 -0.07 -25.65 7.52
C PHE A 575 0.68 -24.38 7.14
N VAL A 576 1.03 -24.28 5.84
CA VAL A 576 1.71 -23.10 5.29
C VAL A 576 1.13 -22.75 3.94
N SER A 577 0.89 -21.46 3.72
CA SER A 577 0.68 -20.91 2.39
C SER A 577 1.78 -19.93 2.01
N MET A 578 2.11 -19.88 0.72
CA MET A 578 3.09 -18.95 0.17
C MET A 578 2.50 -18.23 -1.04
N ASN A 579 2.93 -17.00 -1.25
CA ASN A 579 2.41 -16.11 -2.27
C ASN A 579 3.57 -15.57 -3.13
N GLY A 580 3.54 -15.92 -4.42
CA GLY A 580 4.60 -15.58 -5.38
C GLY A 580 4.28 -14.38 -6.28
N TYR A 581 3.17 -13.66 -6.12
CA TYR A 581 2.76 -12.62 -7.08
C TYR A 581 3.81 -11.51 -7.27
N ARG A 582 4.65 -11.25 -6.26
CA ARG A 582 5.77 -10.28 -6.35
C ARG A 582 6.93 -10.77 -7.23
N TRP A 583 6.84 -11.99 -7.73
CA TRP A 583 7.79 -12.63 -8.67
C TRP A 583 7.08 -13.07 -9.96
N ASP A 584 5.83 -12.59 -10.20
CA ASP A 584 4.93 -13.00 -11.28
C ASP A 584 4.64 -14.53 -11.27
N ASP A 585 4.69 -15.13 -10.08
CA ASP A 585 4.35 -16.53 -9.85
C ASP A 585 2.99 -16.61 -9.14
N PHE A 586 1.99 -17.07 -9.87
CA PHE A 586 0.62 -17.20 -9.40
C PHE A 586 0.25 -18.63 -8.98
N THR A 587 1.24 -19.51 -8.82
CA THR A 587 1.04 -20.89 -8.37
C THR A 587 0.44 -20.91 -6.97
N PRO A 588 -0.62 -21.70 -6.72
CA PRO A 588 -1.23 -21.83 -5.38
C PRO A 588 -0.35 -22.71 -4.49
N TYR A 589 0.53 -22.12 -3.72
CA TYR A 589 1.40 -22.84 -2.80
C TYR A 589 0.73 -23.04 -1.46
N VAL A 590 0.34 -24.31 -1.15
CA VAL A 590 -0.22 -24.74 0.14
C VAL A 590 0.39 -26.08 0.54
N TYR A 591 0.88 -26.14 1.76
CA TYR A 591 1.58 -27.33 2.28
C TYR A 591 1.10 -27.68 3.68
N MET A 592 1.17 -28.97 4.01
CA MET A 592 0.92 -29.52 5.34
C MET A 592 2.13 -30.34 5.79
N SER A 593 2.53 -30.16 7.02
CA SER A 593 3.46 -31.02 7.76
C SER A 593 2.72 -31.67 8.93
N GLN A 594 3.13 -32.90 9.30
CA GLN A 594 2.63 -33.63 10.48
C GLN A 594 3.74 -34.00 11.47
N ASP A 595 4.93 -33.44 11.29
CA ASP A 595 6.15 -33.71 12.03
C ASP A 595 6.90 -32.44 12.42
N TYR A 596 6.13 -31.37 12.79
CA TYR A 596 6.66 -30.07 13.18
C TYR A 596 7.42 -29.34 12.06
N GLY A 597 7.18 -29.66 10.80
CA GLY A 597 7.82 -29.04 9.64
C GLY A 597 9.08 -29.76 9.15
N GLU A 598 9.39 -30.97 9.66
CA GLU A 598 10.53 -31.77 9.18
C GLU A 598 10.31 -32.27 7.75
N SER A 599 9.05 -32.59 7.41
CA SER A 599 8.64 -32.89 6.04
C SER A 599 7.36 -32.16 5.63
N TRP A 600 7.22 -31.89 4.33
CA TRP A 600 6.11 -31.12 3.78
C TRP A 600 5.44 -31.87 2.63
N ASN A 601 4.10 -31.91 2.65
CA ASN A 601 3.27 -32.47 1.60
C ASN A 601 2.45 -31.35 0.96
N PRO A 602 2.47 -31.15 -0.38
CA PRO A 602 1.60 -30.21 -1.04
C PRO A 602 0.14 -30.66 -0.94
N ILE A 603 -0.76 -29.72 -0.64
CA ILE A 603 -2.20 -29.97 -0.51
C ILE A 603 -3.03 -29.02 -1.38
N ASN A 604 -2.45 -28.54 -2.48
CA ASN A 604 -3.05 -27.56 -3.40
C ASN A 604 -3.82 -28.18 -4.58
N SER A 605 -3.84 -29.47 -4.73
CA SER A 605 -4.44 -30.32 -5.77
C SER A 605 -5.15 -29.59 -6.95
N ASN A 606 -6.40 -29.23 -6.79
CA ASN A 606 -7.26 -28.59 -7.80
C ASN A 606 -7.59 -27.12 -7.47
N LEU A 607 -6.81 -26.46 -6.60
CA LEU A 607 -6.93 -25.00 -6.43
C LEU A 607 -6.66 -24.29 -7.76
N PRO A 608 -7.37 -23.21 -8.05
CA PRO A 608 -7.10 -22.42 -9.25
C PRO A 608 -5.70 -21.82 -9.23
N PHE A 609 -5.17 -21.49 -10.40
CA PHE A 609 -3.90 -20.77 -10.56
C PHE A 609 -4.06 -19.33 -10.04
N SER A 610 -3.81 -19.17 -8.75
CA SER A 610 -4.01 -17.92 -8.01
C SER A 610 -3.18 -17.94 -6.72
N PRO A 611 -2.52 -16.84 -6.36
CA PRO A 611 -1.73 -16.74 -5.14
C PRO A 611 -2.59 -16.99 -3.90
N VAL A 612 -2.06 -17.76 -2.94
CA VAL A 612 -2.77 -18.06 -1.71
C VAL A 612 -2.34 -17.10 -0.61
N ASN A 613 -3.32 -16.45 0.04
CA ASN A 613 -3.09 -15.45 1.06
C ASN A 613 -3.23 -16.04 2.49
N VAL A 614 -4.16 -16.97 2.68
CA VAL A 614 -4.47 -17.52 4.00
C VAL A 614 -4.89 -18.97 3.91
N ILE A 615 -4.52 -19.75 4.94
CA ILE A 615 -5.01 -21.11 5.21
C ILE A 615 -5.34 -21.23 6.69
N ILE A 616 -6.48 -21.86 7.01
CA ILE A 616 -6.89 -22.19 8.39
C ILE A 616 -7.55 -23.56 8.44
N GLU A 617 -7.49 -24.20 9.62
CA GLU A 617 -8.15 -25.47 9.94
C GLU A 617 -9.44 -25.19 10.72
N ASP A 618 -10.50 -25.98 10.47
CA ASP A 618 -11.74 -25.90 11.23
C ASP A 618 -11.54 -26.30 12.70
N ASN A 619 -12.09 -25.53 13.63
CA ASN A 619 -11.89 -25.72 15.08
C ASN A 619 -12.56 -26.99 15.64
N ILE A 620 -13.50 -27.61 14.88
CA ILE A 620 -14.29 -28.76 15.33
C ILE A 620 -13.87 -30.03 14.59
N ASN A 621 -13.59 -29.93 13.29
CA ASN A 621 -13.31 -31.06 12.44
C ASN A 621 -11.97 -30.90 11.70
N LYS A 622 -10.95 -31.62 12.12
CA LYS A 622 -9.59 -31.56 11.54
C LYS A 622 -9.47 -31.96 10.06
N GLU A 623 -10.51 -32.55 9.46
CA GLU A 623 -10.53 -32.88 8.04
C GLU A 623 -10.93 -31.67 7.18
N ILE A 624 -11.49 -30.62 7.80
CA ILE A 624 -11.94 -29.41 7.11
C ILE A 624 -10.88 -28.34 7.14
N LEU A 625 -10.54 -27.83 5.96
CA LEU A 625 -9.60 -26.71 5.77
C LEU A 625 -10.26 -25.64 4.92
N TYR A 626 -9.89 -24.38 5.15
CA TYR A 626 -10.28 -23.24 4.33
C TYR A 626 -9.06 -22.53 3.78
N VAL A 627 -9.14 -22.10 2.53
CA VAL A 627 -8.11 -21.30 1.84
C VAL A 627 -8.74 -20.04 1.26
N GLY A 628 -8.11 -18.91 1.51
CA GLY A 628 -8.38 -17.65 0.82
C GLY A 628 -7.29 -17.34 -0.20
N ASN A 629 -7.70 -17.03 -1.44
CA ASN A 629 -6.81 -16.61 -2.52
C ASN A 629 -7.36 -15.37 -3.25
N ASP A 630 -6.76 -14.95 -4.36
CA ASP A 630 -7.21 -13.75 -5.10
C ASP A 630 -8.53 -13.96 -5.88
N HIS A 631 -9.11 -15.16 -5.88
CA HIS A 631 -10.37 -15.49 -6.55
C HIS A 631 -11.52 -15.82 -5.58
N GLY A 632 -11.27 -15.91 -4.28
CA GLY A 632 -12.30 -16.19 -3.28
C GLY A 632 -11.87 -17.17 -2.19
N VAL A 633 -12.84 -17.82 -1.58
CA VAL A 633 -12.65 -18.84 -0.53
C VAL A 633 -12.87 -20.24 -1.10
N TYR A 634 -12.04 -21.19 -0.70
CA TYR A 634 -12.16 -22.61 -1.03
C TYR A 634 -12.17 -23.42 0.24
N ILE A 635 -13.00 -24.46 0.27
CA ILE A 635 -13.12 -25.44 1.37
C ILE A 635 -12.63 -26.81 0.91
N SER A 636 -11.92 -27.50 1.78
CA SER A 636 -11.64 -28.93 1.66
C SER A 636 -12.29 -29.68 2.81
N LEU A 637 -12.92 -30.81 2.53
CA LEU A 637 -13.54 -31.70 3.51
C LEU A 637 -12.71 -32.98 3.79
N ASP A 638 -11.52 -33.03 3.19
CA ASP A 638 -10.67 -34.23 3.17
C ASP A 638 -9.17 -33.91 3.33
N LYS A 639 -8.88 -32.88 4.14
CA LYS A 639 -7.51 -32.44 4.48
C LYS A 639 -6.69 -31.98 3.28
N GLY A 640 -7.31 -31.26 2.35
CA GLY A 640 -6.65 -30.65 1.19
C GLY A 640 -6.43 -31.59 0.00
N LYS A 641 -7.03 -32.80 0.00
CA LYS A 641 -6.99 -33.70 -1.16
C LYS A 641 -7.84 -33.16 -2.31
N LYS A 642 -8.97 -32.51 -1.99
CA LYS A 642 -9.86 -31.84 -2.95
C LYS A 642 -10.36 -30.53 -2.36
N TRP A 643 -10.47 -29.51 -3.22
CA TRP A 643 -10.98 -28.19 -2.87
C TRP A 643 -12.24 -27.88 -3.67
N GLU A 644 -13.24 -27.27 -3.03
CA GLU A 644 -14.46 -26.77 -3.65
C GLU A 644 -14.59 -25.27 -3.39
N PRO A 645 -15.10 -24.47 -4.34
CA PRO A 645 -15.43 -23.07 -4.09
C PRO A 645 -16.41 -22.93 -2.92
N PHE A 646 -16.18 -21.95 -2.05
CA PHE A 646 -17.03 -21.62 -0.93
C PHE A 646 -17.51 -20.18 -1.09
N ASP A 647 -18.39 -19.96 -2.08
CA ASP A 647 -18.73 -18.66 -2.63
C ASP A 647 -20.18 -18.21 -2.39
N ASN A 648 -20.94 -18.93 -1.55
CA ASN A 648 -22.37 -18.72 -1.29
C ASN A 648 -22.74 -17.22 -1.07
N GLY A 649 -22.83 -16.46 -2.17
CA GLY A 649 -23.08 -15.02 -2.19
C GLY A 649 -21.83 -14.12 -2.05
N LEU A 650 -20.65 -14.69 -1.90
CA LEU A 650 -19.38 -13.94 -1.95
C LEU A 650 -18.97 -13.76 -3.42
N ASN A 651 -18.72 -12.54 -3.83
CA ASN A 651 -18.14 -12.26 -5.15
C ASN A 651 -16.72 -12.83 -5.27
N SER A 652 -16.26 -13.05 -6.51
CA SER A 652 -14.87 -13.41 -6.77
C SER A 652 -13.97 -12.20 -6.47
N VAL A 653 -13.42 -12.18 -5.26
CA VAL A 653 -12.56 -11.12 -4.73
C VAL A 653 -11.37 -11.74 -4.02
N ALA A 654 -10.29 -10.97 -3.89
CA ALA A 654 -9.14 -11.41 -3.10
C ALA A 654 -9.51 -11.54 -1.62
N VAL A 655 -9.20 -12.69 -1.03
CA VAL A 655 -9.42 -12.99 0.39
C VAL A 655 -8.08 -13.03 1.10
N HIS A 656 -7.84 -12.07 1.99
CA HIS A 656 -6.58 -11.90 2.69
C HIS A 656 -6.53 -12.57 4.05
N ASP A 657 -7.66 -12.66 4.73
CA ASP A 657 -7.73 -13.23 6.07
C ASP A 657 -9.05 -13.99 6.29
N LEU A 658 -9.01 -14.97 7.18
CA LEU A 658 -10.13 -15.79 7.59
C LEU A 658 -10.08 -15.99 9.09
N VAL A 659 -11.26 -16.04 9.74
CA VAL A 659 -11.44 -16.35 11.16
C VAL A 659 -12.64 -17.30 11.32
N ILE A 660 -12.51 -18.29 12.24
CA ILE A 660 -13.55 -19.27 12.56
C ILE A 660 -13.94 -19.13 14.03
#